data_b544f4eb57253c7e565caf167852149d
#
_entry.id   b544f4eb57253c7e565caf167852149d
#
_cell.length_a   1.000
_cell.length_b   1.000
_cell.length_c   1.000
_cell.angle_alpha   90.00
_cell.angle_beta   90.00
_cell.angle_gamma   90.00
#
_symmetry.space_group_name_H-M   'P 1'
#
loop_
_entity.id
_entity.type
_entity.pdbx_description
1 polymer ?
#
loop_
_entity_poly.entity_id
_entity_poly.type
_entity_poly.pdbx_seq_one_letter_code
_entity_poly.pdbx_strand_id
1 'polypeptide(L)'
;MRTLAVWFTLVFSAAAFAADLTVKVIDPQSAAVSGAQVSLLCGVENKIVVANQTTSADGTATMPARQNEPCQVRVLAPGFAEDLVAVPAEPQLKIVLRLATSLQTVVVTATGTPVPGQESGADVDVLTGLQLTTMQPTAAADAVRFLPGATVNAAGQRGGLTSLFVRGGESRYNKVIVDGVTINEPGGTFDFGTLPLDQADRMEFVRGTQSTLYGSDAMTSVVQVWTRTGSTRVPELRFGADGGNFSTAHGYASLAGAQGRFDYNAFGGQFNTQGSGINNAYSDSLEGANVGAALSDRASLRVRVRHSNSHSGVPGEWSFNGYEPLVPVNGFSQPYEPLQPNPYDWSQLNDLLGSAELSVAAPNGWQHRFTGFDYVYRYYELDPGDPTRVNTQDCGFGGPPVPCGIDFPSNEVDHINRAGFEYQGDYSERAWAHTTFGYRVENENGFVGNVTYGPQTHGQRLNNDVYLQQQLTWKTLTVIAGGRFIHNSDFGSTGVPRVALSGQAWNGNEIFSGTRFRFSYANGFKEPRLEETFAGPPYTQPNLGLKPEHVRAFEAGFQQGFFQGKYELTATYFNNLFHDQINYVTVDPVTFVGEYVNVNRAIAHGAEVTLRAKLRSRLLLDTAYTYLSSQYLDNPAPFDPIFDPGQPLLRRPKHSATTLLSYLGSRWGANLGGSFVGRRPDSDFFGFGINHAAGYVRADVGGWYAMNSHLTAYANVENALDRRYNEVVGYPALPVNIRAGLRFRLGGE
;
A
#
# COMPACT_ATOMS: atom_id res chain seq x y z
N MET A 1 -88.99 -10.00 9.69
CA MET A 1 -87.64 -9.53 10.04
C MET A 1 -86.67 -10.25 9.15
N ARG A 2 -86.12 -9.56 8.17
CA ARG A 2 -85.25 -10.15 7.13
C ARG A 2 -83.76 -9.92 7.52
N THR A 3 -82.99 -10.96 7.70
CA THR A 3 -81.58 -10.96 7.93
C THR A 3 -80.82 -10.97 6.59
N LEU A 4 -80.03 -9.88 6.29
CA LEU A 4 -79.12 -9.81 5.17
C LEU A 4 -77.81 -10.47 5.58
N ALA A 5 -77.43 -11.52 4.85
CA ALA A 5 -76.09 -12.11 4.91
C ALA A 5 -75.22 -11.43 3.85
N VAL A 6 -74.14 -10.73 4.28
CA VAL A 6 -73.16 -10.13 3.40
C VAL A 6 -72.00 -11.15 3.25
N TRP A 7 -71.81 -11.64 2.02
CA TRP A 7 -70.67 -12.48 1.64
C TRP A 7 -69.48 -11.56 1.34
N PHE A 8 -68.46 -11.65 2.17
CA PHE A 8 -67.11 -11.03 1.92
C PHE A 8 -66.27 -12.01 1.10
N THR A 9 -66.17 -11.79 -0.20
CA THR A 9 -65.26 -12.50 -1.08
C THR A 9 -63.85 -11.90 -0.89
N LEU A 10 -62.99 -12.60 -0.16
CA LEU A 10 -61.53 -12.32 -0.10
C LEU A 10 -60.94 -12.72 -1.44
N VAL A 11 -60.60 -11.73 -2.26
CA VAL A 11 -59.75 -11.91 -3.44
C VAL A 11 -58.30 -12.06 -2.93
N PHE A 12 -57.83 -13.29 -2.81
CA PHE A 12 -56.42 -13.56 -2.69
C PHE A 12 -55.73 -13.22 -4.01
N SER A 13 -55.09 -12.05 -4.12
CA SER A 13 -54.13 -11.77 -5.18
C SER A 13 -52.93 -12.67 -4.90
N ALA A 14 -52.78 -13.72 -5.69
CA ALA A 14 -51.52 -14.49 -5.75
C ALA A 14 -50.45 -13.53 -6.28
N ALA A 15 -49.69 -12.95 -5.36
CA ALA A 15 -48.41 -12.34 -5.75
C ALA A 15 -47.56 -13.43 -6.37
N ALA A 16 -47.37 -13.38 -7.67
CA ALA A 16 -46.43 -14.22 -8.35
C ALA A 16 -45.05 -13.87 -7.75
N PHE A 17 -44.51 -14.74 -6.91
CA PHE A 17 -43.12 -14.64 -6.46
C PHE A 17 -42.25 -14.83 -7.71
N ALA A 18 -41.67 -13.76 -8.21
CA ALA A 18 -40.60 -13.86 -9.17
C ALA A 18 -39.47 -14.64 -8.50
N ALA A 19 -39.01 -15.72 -9.15
CA ALA A 19 -37.87 -16.49 -8.65
C ALA A 19 -36.65 -15.58 -8.59
N ASP A 20 -35.98 -15.52 -7.43
CA ASP A 20 -34.76 -14.72 -7.25
C ASP A 20 -33.67 -15.18 -8.21
N LEU A 21 -32.95 -14.23 -8.81
CA LEU A 21 -31.77 -14.47 -9.65
C LEU A 21 -30.57 -14.81 -8.76
N THR A 22 -30.04 -16.00 -8.88
CA THR A 22 -28.80 -16.40 -8.20
C THR A 22 -27.62 -16.25 -9.17
N VAL A 23 -26.68 -15.38 -8.85
CA VAL A 23 -25.46 -15.14 -9.61
C VAL A 23 -24.30 -15.82 -8.90
N LYS A 24 -23.62 -16.74 -9.59
CA LYS A 24 -22.38 -17.39 -9.12
C LYS A 24 -21.18 -16.82 -9.82
N VAL A 25 -20.26 -16.24 -9.08
CA VAL A 25 -19.02 -15.62 -9.59
C VAL A 25 -17.84 -16.52 -9.25
N ILE A 26 -17.08 -16.89 -10.27
CA ILE A 26 -15.87 -17.70 -10.13
C ILE A 26 -14.69 -17.07 -10.89
N ASP A 27 -13.49 -17.42 -10.51
CA ASP A 27 -12.26 -17.04 -11.20
C ASP A 27 -11.98 -17.98 -12.40
N PRO A 28 -10.92 -17.70 -13.22
CA PRO A 28 -10.53 -18.58 -14.33
C PRO A 28 -10.09 -19.98 -13.93
N GLN A 29 -9.80 -20.23 -12.66
CA GLN A 29 -9.41 -21.51 -12.09
C GLN A 29 -10.60 -22.24 -11.45
N SER A 30 -11.82 -21.69 -11.63
CA SER A 30 -13.08 -22.17 -11.06
C SER A 30 -13.22 -22.03 -9.55
N ALA A 31 -12.34 -21.26 -8.89
CA ALA A 31 -12.51 -20.92 -7.49
C ALA A 31 -13.60 -19.85 -7.31
N ALA A 32 -14.39 -19.97 -6.24
CA ALA A 32 -15.40 -18.97 -5.92
C ALA A 32 -14.76 -17.62 -5.59
N VAL A 33 -15.32 -16.52 -6.14
CA VAL A 33 -14.88 -15.17 -5.83
C VAL A 33 -15.80 -14.57 -4.78
N SER A 34 -15.35 -14.53 -3.54
CA SER A 34 -16.03 -13.89 -2.43
C SER A 34 -15.77 -12.38 -2.45
N GLY A 35 -16.75 -11.57 -2.03
CA GLY A 35 -16.59 -10.12 -1.94
C GLY A 35 -16.69 -9.37 -3.28
N ALA A 36 -17.04 -10.03 -4.39
CA ALA A 36 -17.33 -9.37 -5.64
C ALA A 36 -18.64 -8.58 -5.53
N GLN A 37 -18.62 -7.32 -5.97
CA GLN A 37 -19.82 -6.50 -6.06
C GLN A 37 -20.63 -6.91 -7.29
N VAL A 38 -21.88 -7.29 -7.09
CA VAL A 38 -22.82 -7.72 -8.12
C VAL A 38 -23.99 -6.75 -8.14
N SER A 39 -24.16 -6.04 -9.26
CA SER A 39 -25.24 -5.05 -9.43
C SER A 39 -26.20 -5.51 -10.53
N LEU A 40 -27.49 -5.48 -10.22
CA LEU A 40 -28.54 -5.71 -11.22
C LEU A 40 -28.94 -4.35 -11.80
N LEU A 41 -28.68 -4.14 -13.07
CA LEU A 41 -28.97 -2.91 -13.83
C LEU A 41 -30.14 -3.15 -14.76
N CYS A 42 -31.19 -2.35 -14.64
CA CYS A 42 -32.41 -2.48 -15.43
C CYS A 42 -32.85 -1.13 -16.04
N GLY A 43 -33.87 -1.19 -16.90
CA GLY A 43 -34.49 -0.02 -17.52
C GLY A 43 -33.80 0.42 -18.81
N VAL A 44 -34.20 1.60 -19.29
CA VAL A 44 -33.66 2.16 -20.55
C VAL A 44 -32.15 2.35 -20.41
N GLU A 45 -31.38 1.72 -21.31
CA GLU A 45 -29.90 1.69 -21.30
C GLU A 45 -29.29 1.11 -20.01
N ASN A 46 -30.03 0.27 -19.24
CA ASN A 46 -29.55 -0.36 -18.00
C ASN A 46 -28.96 0.62 -16.98
N LYS A 47 -29.63 1.76 -16.78
CA LYS A 47 -29.12 2.85 -15.94
C LYS A 47 -29.61 2.84 -14.51
N ILE A 48 -30.58 2.00 -14.16
CA ILE A 48 -31.13 1.91 -12.81
C ILE A 48 -30.54 0.72 -12.08
N VAL A 49 -29.90 0.96 -10.94
CA VAL A 49 -29.42 -0.10 -10.05
C VAL A 49 -30.59 -0.61 -9.22
N VAL A 50 -31.11 -1.78 -9.54
CA VAL A 50 -32.24 -2.40 -8.85
C VAL A 50 -31.82 -3.09 -7.57
N ALA A 51 -30.67 -3.75 -7.62
CA ALA A 51 -30.04 -4.39 -6.49
C ALA A 51 -28.52 -4.31 -6.61
N ASN A 52 -27.85 -4.19 -5.48
CA ASN A 52 -26.40 -4.25 -5.37
C ASN A 52 -26.07 -5.15 -4.18
N GLN A 53 -25.31 -6.22 -4.43
CA GLN A 53 -24.94 -7.20 -3.43
C GLN A 53 -23.50 -7.62 -3.56
N THR A 54 -22.95 -8.12 -2.48
CA THR A 54 -21.61 -8.68 -2.46
C THR A 54 -21.70 -10.20 -2.43
N THR A 55 -20.88 -10.90 -3.22
CA THR A 55 -20.87 -12.36 -3.23
C THR A 55 -20.43 -12.91 -1.87
N SER A 56 -21.16 -13.96 -1.43
CA SER A 56 -20.84 -14.77 -0.25
C SER A 56 -19.54 -15.58 -0.45
N ALA A 57 -19.17 -16.32 0.57
CA ALA A 57 -17.95 -17.14 0.58
C ALA A 57 -17.90 -18.16 -0.56
N ASP A 58 -19.04 -18.71 -0.95
CA ASP A 58 -19.13 -19.63 -2.10
C ASP A 58 -19.24 -18.91 -3.45
N GLY A 59 -19.09 -17.60 -3.48
CA GLY A 59 -19.15 -16.77 -4.69
C GLY A 59 -20.57 -16.51 -5.20
N THR A 60 -21.62 -16.68 -4.38
CA THR A 60 -23.00 -16.45 -4.79
C THR A 60 -23.54 -15.10 -4.29
N ALA A 61 -24.37 -14.46 -5.13
CA ALA A 61 -25.22 -13.32 -4.77
C ALA A 61 -26.66 -13.58 -5.26
N THR A 62 -27.65 -13.35 -4.40
CA THR A 62 -29.06 -13.56 -4.72
C THR A 62 -29.77 -12.21 -4.83
N MET A 63 -30.44 -11.94 -5.95
CA MET A 63 -31.06 -10.65 -6.26
C MET A 63 -32.49 -10.83 -6.74
N PRO A 64 -33.40 -9.88 -6.50
CA PRO A 64 -34.79 -9.95 -6.99
C PRO A 64 -34.83 -9.94 -8.53
N ALA A 65 -35.35 -10.97 -9.17
CA ALA A 65 -35.52 -11.00 -10.62
C ALA A 65 -36.70 -10.11 -11.06
N ARG A 66 -36.47 -9.27 -12.10
CA ARG A 66 -37.53 -8.54 -12.79
C ARG A 66 -37.82 -9.22 -14.15
N GLN A 67 -38.99 -9.79 -14.30
CA GLN A 67 -39.31 -10.64 -15.46
C GLN A 67 -39.67 -9.87 -16.75
N ASN A 68 -39.93 -8.56 -16.70
CA ASN A 68 -40.49 -7.82 -17.84
C ASN A 68 -39.65 -6.62 -18.33
N GLU A 69 -38.42 -6.47 -17.85
CA GLU A 69 -37.51 -5.40 -18.28
C GLU A 69 -36.19 -5.99 -18.72
N PRO A 70 -35.50 -5.44 -19.75
CA PRO A 70 -34.16 -5.84 -20.09
C PRO A 70 -33.24 -5.42 -18.94
N CYS A 71 -32.57 -6.42 -18.33
CA CYS A 71 -31.62 -6.22 -17.25
C CYS A 71 -30.27 -6.84 -17.59
N GLN A 72 -29.21 -6.27 -17.02
CA GLN A 72 -27.85 -6.80 -17.05
C GLN A 72 -27.31 -6.95 -15.64
N VAL A 73 -26.49 -7.96 -15.44
CA VAL A 73 -25.66 -8.12 -14.24
C VAL A 73 -24.27 -7.54 -14.48
N ARG A 74 -23.92 -6.56 -13.68
CA ARG A 74 -22.56 -6.01 -13.63
C ARG A 74 -21.82 -6.65 -12.46
N VAL A 75 -20.61 -7.18 -12.71
CA VAL A 75 -19.74 -7.74 -11.67
C VAL A 75 -18.43 -6.95 -11.61
N LEU A 76 -18.15 -6.43 -10.42
CA LEU A 76 -16.90 -5.74 -10.10
C LEU A 76 -16.18 -6.52 -9.00
N ALA A 77 -15.05 -7.11 -9.34
CA ALA A 77 -14.19 -7.81 -8.39
C ALA A 77 -12.76 -7.25 -8.51
N PRO A 78 -12.18 -6.72 -7.43
CA PRO A 78 -10.84 -6.12 -7.46
C PRO A 78 -9.79 -7.11 -7.98
N GLY A 79 -8.91 -6.66 -8.89
CA GLY A 79 -7.93 -7.50 -9.57
C GLY A 79 -8.43 -8.18 -10.83
N PHE A 80 -9.75 -8.16 -11.10
CA PHE A 80 -10.37 -8.70 -12.30
C PHE A 80 -10.88 -7.60 -13.23
N ALA A 81 -11.20 -7.97 -14.46
CA ALA A 81 -11.90 -7.09 -15.39
C ALA A 81 -13.38 -7.00 -15.00
N GLU A 82 -13.98 -5.83 -15.24
CA GLU A 82 -15.42 -5.67 -15.19
C GLU A 82 -16.11 -6.64 -16.15
N ASP A 83 -17.16 -7.32 -15.70
CA ASP A 83 -18.04 -8.11 -16.53
C ASP A 83 -19.47 -7.57 -16.50
N LEU A 84 -20.07 -7.47 -17.70
CA LEU A 84 -21.46 -7.08 -17.94
C LEU A 84 -22.15 -8.18 -18.72
N VAL A 85 -23.13 -8.84 -18.10
CA VAL A 85 -23.79 -10.02 -18.67
C VAL A 85 -25.30 -9.81 -18.65
N ALA A 86 -25.97 -10.07 -19.78
CA ALA A 86 -27.44 -10.02 -19.85
C ALA A 86 -28.04 -11.06 -18.90
N VAL A 87 -29.12 -10.70 -18.21
CA VAL A 87 -29.86 -11.63 -17.34
C VAL A 87 -30.51 -12.71 -18.21
N PRO A 88 -30.20 -14.00 -17.99
CA PRO A 88 -30.83 -15.09 -18.71
C PRO A 88 -32.28 -15.29 -18.25
N ALA A 89 -33.04 -16.05 -19.05
CA ALA A 89 -34.41 -16.45 -18.68
C ALA A 89 -34.43 -17.42 -17.47
N GLU A 90 -33.35 -18.15 -17.26
CA GLU A 90 -33.19 -19.04 -16.10
C GLU A 90 -32.75 -18.26 -14.86
N PRO A 91 -33.22 -18.65 -13.66
CA PRO A 91 -32.93 -17.90 -12.42
C PRO A 91 -31.50 -18.13 -11.89
N GLN A 92 -30.62 -18.71 -12.68
CA GLN A 92 -29.22 -18.98 -12.32
C GLN A 92 -28.29 -18.43 -13.41
N LEU A 93 -27.29 -17.64 -12.98
CA LEU A 93 -26.27 -17.07 -13.84
C LEU A 93 -24.88 -17.38 -13.29
N LYS A 94 -24.06 -18.08 -14.05
CA LYS A 94 -22.68 -18.32 -13.72
C LYS A 94 -21.79 -17.37 -14.51
N ILE A 95 -20.96 -16.60 -13.81
CA ILE A 95 -20.01 -15.64 -14.39
C ILE A 95 -18.59 -16.10 -14.04
N VAL A 96 -17.78 -16.31 -15.09
CA VAL A 96 -16.35 -16.61 -14.95
C VAL A 96 -15.59 -15.30 -15.18
N LEU A 97 -15.03 -14.74 -14.13
CA LEU A 97 -14.27 -13.50 -14.21
C LEU A 97 -13.02 -13.69 -15.08
N ARG A 98 -12.62 -12.62 -15.71
CA ARG A 98 -11.38 -12.61 -16.51
C ARG A 98 -10.33 -11.78 -15.77
N LEU A 99 -9.09 -12.30 -15.72
CA LEU A 99 -7.97 -11.46 -15.30
C LEU A 99 -7.92 -10.24 -16.21
N ALA A 100 -7.82 -9.07 -15.62
CA ALA A 100 -7.75 -7.83 -16.37
C ALA A 100 -6.53 -7.86 -17.29
N THR A 101 -6.75 -7.50 -18.53
CA THR A 101 -5.71 -7.31 -19.53
C THR A 101 -5.52 -5.82 -19.76
N SER A 102 -4.46 -5.40 -20.43
CA SER A 102 -4.21 -3.98 -20.71
C SER A 102 -5.38 -3.23 -21.35
N LEU A 103 -6.32 -3.95 -21.99
CA LEU A 103 -7.58 -3.40 -22.53
C LEU A 103 -8.73 -3.34 -21.55
N GLN A 104 -8.69 -4.21 -20.54
CA GLN A 104 -9.79 -4.36 -19.59
C GLN A 104 -9.41 -3.62 -18.33
N THR A 105 -10.27 -2.75 -17.92
CA THR A 105 -10.10 -1.98 -16.70
C THR A 105 -10.04 -2.93 -15.52
N VAL A 106 -8.90 -2.94 -14.83
CA VAL A 106 -8.79 -3.62 -13.53
C VAL A 106 -9.75 -2.93 -12.56
N VAL A 107 -10.55 -3.69 -11.86
CA VAL A 107 -11.37 -3.16 -10.77
C VAL A 107 -10.46 -2.89 -9.58
N VAL A 108 -10.54 -1.68 -9.05
CA VAL A 108 -9.70 -1.19 -7.95
C VAL A 108 -10.56 -0.64 -6.82
N THR A 109 -10.00 -0.51 -5.64
CA THR A 109 -10.69 0.04 -4.47
C THR A 109 -10.23 1.45 -4.09
N ALA A 110 -9.48 2.11 -4.98
CA ALA A 110 -8.95 3.47 -4.78
C ALA A 110 -9.99 4.56 -4.48
N THR A 111 -11.28 4.29 -4.70
CA THR A 111 -12.40 5.18 -4.38
C THR A 111 -13.18 4.75 -3.13
N GLY A 112 -12.62 3.83 -2.32
CA GLY A 112 -13.28 3.25 -1.14
C GLY A 112 -14.23 2.10 -1.47
N THR A 113 -14.63 1.94 -2.73
CA THR A 113 -15.46 0.86 -3.25
C THR A 113 -14.91 0.32 -4.56
N PRO A 114 -15.24 -0.91 -4.96
CA PRO A 114 -14.81 -1.45 -6.24
C PRO A 114 -15.32 -0.63 -7.41
N VAL A 115 -14.41 -0.05 -8.19
CA VAL A 115 -14.71 0.68 -9.44
C VAL A 115 -13.76 0.26 -10.54
N PRO A 116 -14.13 0.42 -11.81
CA PRO A 116 -13.17 0.34 -12.90
C PRO A 116 -12.03 1.35 -12.69
N GLY A 117 -10.78 0.92 -12.76
CA GLY A 117 -9.61 1.79 -12.52
C GLY A 117 -9.58 3.04 -13.38
N GLN A 118 -10.19 2.98 -14.57
CA GLN A 118 -10.34 4.12 -15.47
C GLN A 118 -11.28 5.21 -14.91
N GLU A 119 -12.15 4.87 -13.99
CA GLU A 119 -13.11 5.77 -13.32
C GLU A 119 -12.59 6.27 -11.97
N SER A 120 -11.48 5.73 -11.46
CA SER A 120 -10.95 6.05 -10.13
C SER A 120 -10.38 7.48 -10.02
N GLY A 121 -10.05 8.11 -11.15
CA GLY A 121 -9.38 9.41 -11.16
C GLY A 121 -7.98 9.41 -10.54
N ALA A 122 -7.35 8.24 -10.39
CA ALA A 122 -6.00 8.05 -9.84
C ALA A 122 -5.21 7.03 -10.68
N ASP A 123 -3.89 7.05 -10.56
CA ASP A 123 -3.02 5.99 -11.09
C ASP A 123 -3.01 4.82 -10.11
N VAL A 124 -3.47 3.64 -10.54
CA VAL A 124 -3.50 2.45 -9.70
C VAL A 124 -2.82 1.29 -10.40
N ASP A 125 -1.87 0.68 -9.71
CA ASP A 125 -1.25 -0.58 -10.11
C ASP A 125 -1.73 -1.69 -9.18
N VAL A 126 -2.04 -2.85 -9.74
CA VAL A 126 -2.51 -4.01 -9.00
C VAL A 126 -1.60 -5.19 -9.26
N LEU A 127 -1.03 -5.76 -8.20
CA LEU A 127 -0.39 -7.06 -8.22
C LEU A 127 -1.38 -8.10 -7.69
N THR A 128 -1.77 -9.02 -8.56
CA THR A 128 -2.65 -10.13 -8.21
C THR A 128 -1.90 -11.22 -7.46
N GLY A 129 -2.60 -12.09 -6.72
CA GLY A 129 -1.99 -13.21 -6.00
C GLY A 129 -1.16 -14.14 -6.91
N LEU A 130 -1.54 -14.29 -8.19
CA LEU A 130 -0.73 -15.05 -9.15
C LEU A 130 0.59 -14.33 -9.51
N GLN A 131 0.57 -13.01 -9.66
CA GLN A 131 1.80 -12.23 -9.87
C GLN A 131 2.68 -12.27 -8.63
N LEU A 132 2.14 -12.03 -7.43
CA LEU A 132 2.85 -12.14 -6.16
C LEU A 132 3.45 -13.55 -5.97
N THR A 133 2.66 -14.59 -6.25
CA THR A 133 3.14 -15.99 -6.21
C THR A 133 4.28 -16.25 -7.21
N THR A 134 4.32 -15.54 -8.35
CA THR A 134 5.36 -15.69 -9.37
C THR A 134 6.61 -14.90 -9.00
N MET A 135 6.46 -13.69 -8.43
CA MET A 135 7.55 -12.84 -7.98
C MET A 135 8.21 -13.37 -6.69
N GLN A 136 7.40 -13.96 -5.81
CA GLN A 136 7.83 -14.49 -4.49
C GLN A 136 8.55 -13.44 -3.62
N PRO A 137 7.96 -12.25 -3.46
CA PRO A 137 8.54 -11.23 -2.61
C PRO A 137 8.55 -11.69 -1.15
N THR A 138 9.60 -11.36 -0.41
CA THR A 138 9.65 -11.60 1.03
C THR A 138 8.85 -10.52 1.77
N ALA A 139 8.98 -9.26 1.35
CA ALA A 139 8.27 -8.13 1.94
C ALA A 139 7.64 -7.23 0.87
N ALA A 140 6.80 -6.29 1.30
CA ALA A 140 6.12 -5.35 0.40
C ALA A 140 7.09 -4.52 -0.45
N ALA A 141 8.25 -4.15 0.09
CA ALA A 141 9.30 -3.44 -0.63
C ALA A 141 9.77 -4.18 -1.88
N ASP A 142 9.88 -5.51 -1.84
CA ASP A 142 10.33 -6.32 -2.98
C ASP A 142 9.34 -6.31 -4.14
N ALA A 143 8.05 -6.20 -3.82
CA ALA A 143 6.99 -6.13 -4.84
C ALA A 143 6.84 -4.72 -5.40
N VAL A 144 6.76 -3.72 -4.53
CA VAL A 144 6.55 -2.30 -4.90
C VAL A 144 7.71 -1.74 -5.73
N ARG A 145 8.93 -2.22 -5.51
CA ARG A 145 10.17 -1.79 -6.19
C ARG A 145 10.08 -1.81 -7.73
N PHE A 146 9.26 -2.68 -8.29
CA PHE A 146 9.09 -2.83 -9.74
C PHE A 146 7.85 -2.13 -10.30
N LEU A 147 7.12 -1.40 -9.44
CA LEU A 147 5.94 -0.64 -9.86
C LEU A 147 6.31 0.77 -10.31
N PRO A 148 5.54 1.36 -11.25
CA PRO A 148 5.76 2.71 -11.74
C PRO A 148 5.78 3.76 -10.62
N GLY A 149 6.70 4.72 -10.69
CA GLY A 149 6.77 5.86 -9.77
C GLY A 149 7.25 5.54 -8.35
N ALA A 150 7.53 4.28 -8.04
CA ALA A 150 8.07 3.85 -6.74
C ALA A 150 9.60 3.93 -6.73
N THR A 151 10.16 4.50 -5.69
CA THR A 151 11.59 4.43 -5.38
C THR A 151 11.77 3.88 -3.98
N VAL A 152 12.30 2.67 -3.88
CA VAL A 152 12.58 2.01 -2.60
C VAL A 152 14.03 2.31 -2.22
N ASN A 153 14.25 2.70 -0.97
CA ASN A 153 15.56 2.89 -0.38
C ASN A 153 15.65 2.11 0.93
N ALA A 154 16.43 1.03 0.92
CA ALA A 154 16.72 0.23 2.09
C ALA A 154 18.04 0.67 2.72
N ALA A 155 18.04 0.91 4.03
CA ALA A 155 19.25 1.12 4.82
C ALA A 155 19.90 -0.24 5.11
N GLY A 156 20.49 -0.84 4.09
CA GLY A 156 21.17 -2.12 4.17
C GLY A 156 20.42 -3.28 3.53
N GLN A 157 20.46 -4.42 4.21
CA GLN A 157 19.90 -5.68 3.75
C GLN A 157 18.48 -5.93 4.33
N ARG A 158 18.08 -7.18 4.44
CA ARG A 158 16.81 -7.56 5.08
C ARG A 158 16.78 -7.08 6.53
N GLY A 159 15.66 -6.47 6.93
CA GLY A 159 15.46 -5.91 8.26
C GLY A 159 16.04 -4.51 8.47
N GLY A 160 16.84 -3.98 7.53
CA GLY A 160 17.21 -2.57 7.54
C GLY A 160 16.03 -1.67 7.15
N LEU A 161 15.92 -0.52 7.80
CA LEU A 161 14.83 0.45 7.57
C LEU A 161 14.63 0.70 6.07
N THR A 162 13.48 0.34 5.56
CA THR A 162 13.16 0.40 4.13
C THR A 162 12.07 1.43 3.86
N SER A 163 12.47 2.49 3.19
CA SER A 163 11.63 3.63 2.84
C SER A 163 11.06 3.51 1.42
N LEU A 164 9.85 4.01 1.22
CA LEU A 164 9.24 4.18 -0.10
C LEU A 164 9.06 5.66 -0.40
N PHE A 165 9.62 6.13 -1.51
CA PHE A 165 9.44 7.50 -2.00
C PHE A 165 8.61 7.48 -3.28
N VAL A 166 7.55 8.28 -3.31
CA VAL A 166 6.62 8.38 -4.44
C VAL A 166 6.48 9.85 -4.83
N ARG A 167 6.76 10.18 -6.10
CA ARG A 167 6.58 11.53 -6.65
C ARG A 167 7.20 12.65 -5.79
N GLY A 168 8.36 12.37 -5.20
CA GLY A 168 9.13 13.31 -4.39
C GLY A 168 8.70 13.43 -2.93
N GLY A 169 7.63 12.76 -2.51
CA GLY A 169 7.21 12.77 -1.11
C GLY A 169 8.16 12.01 -0.18
N GLU A 170 8.03 12.24 1.13
CA GLU A 170 8.69 11.51 2.20
C GLU A 170 8.13 10.07 2.32
N SER A 171 8.90 9.13 2.90
CA SER A 171 8.41 7.77 3.12
C SER A 171 7.14 7.74 3.99
N ARG A 172 7.05 8.62 4.98
CA ARG A 172 5.90 8.78 5.87
C ARG A 172 4.67 9.45 5.24
N TYR A 173 4.72 9.81 3.95
CA TYR A 173 3.58 10.32 3.17
C TYR A 173 2.85 9.21 2.40
N ASN A 174 3.18 7.96 2.65
CA ASN A 174 2.59 6.80 2.02
C ASN A 174 1.80 5.99 3.05
N LYS A 175 0.49 5.95 2.88
CA LYS A 175 -0.38 5.18 3.76
C LYS A 175 -0.32 3.70 3.45
N VAL A 176 -0.16 2.87 4.47
CA VAL A 176 -0.17 1.41 4.34
C VAL A 176 -1.38 0.83 5.03
N ILE A 177 -2.13 0.01 4.30
CA ILE A 177 -3.40 -0.55 4.75
C ILE A 177 -3.35 -2.07 4.55
N VAL A 178 -3.63 -2.82 5.59
CA VAL A 178 -3.83 -4.27 5.51
C VAL A 178 -5.28 -4.59 5.88
N ASP A 179 -5.99 -5.24 4.97
CA ASP A 179 -7.39 -5.63 5.18
C ASP A 179 -8.32 -4.50 5.65
N GLY A 180 -8.08 -3.28 5.15
CA GLY A 180 -8.86 -2.09 5.46
C GLY A 180 -8.40 -1.30 6.68
N VAL A 181 -7.39 -1.77 7.41
CA VAL A 181 -6.86 -1.09 8.61
C VAL A 181 -5.47 -0.51 8.34
N THR A 182 -5.26 0.73 8.75
CA THR A 182 -3.95 1.41 8.67
C THR A 182 -2.97 0.78 9.66
N ILE A 183 -1.77 0.48 9.18
CA ILE A 183 -0.68 -0.11 9.98
C ILE A 183 0.57 0.79 10.06
N ASN A 184 0.50 2.03 9.57
CA ASN A 184 1.52 3.02 9.87
C ASN A 184 1.50 3.36 11.36
N GLU A 185 2.62 3.81 11.92
CA GLU A 185 2.60 4.56 13.16
C GLU A 185 1.78 5.86 13.01
N PRO A 186 1.20 6.40 14.09
CA PRO A 186 0.62 7.72 14.07
C PRO A 186 1.62 8.78 13.55
N GLY A 187 1.25 9.45 12.43
CA GLY A 187 2.15 10.37 11.73
C GLY A 187 2.97 9.72 10.62
N GLY A 188 2.57 8.53 10.16
CA GLY A 188 2.90 7.99 8.85
C GLY A 188 4.14 7.12 8.74
N THR A 189 4.96 6.98 9.78
CA THR A 189 6.15 6.11 9.72
C THR A 189 5.75 4.66 9.42
N PHE A 190 6.50 4.03 8.53
CA PHE A 190 6.32 2.62 8.17
C PHE A 190 7.60 2.05 7.54
N ASP A 191 8.01 0.86 7.97
CA ASP A 191 9.08 0.10 7.36
C ASP A 191 8.52 -0.89 6.33
N PHE A 192 8.74 -0.61 5.04
CA PHE A 192 8.28 -1.47 3.94
C PHE A 192 9.03 -2.80 3.85
N GLY A 193 10.15 -2.96 4.55
CA GLY A 193 10.93 -4.19 4.66
C GLY A 193 10.35 -5.22 5.62
N THR A 194 9.44 -4.80 6.53
CA THR A 194 8.87 -5.65 7.58
C THR A 194 7.42 -6.08 7.33
N LEU A 195 6.84 -5.81 6.16
CA LEU A 195 5.50 -6.28 5.78
C LEU A 195 5.58 -7.54 4.91
N PRO A 196 5.48 -8.76 5.48
CA PRO A 196 5.50 -10.00 4.72
C PRO A 196 4.24 -10.17 3.87
N LEU A 197 4.39 -10.75 2.68
CA LEU A 197 3.33 -10.91 1.67
C LEU A 197 2.90 -12.37 1.45
N ASP A 198 3.28 -13.31 2.29
CA ASP A 198 3.04 -14.75 2.12
C ASP A 198 1.57 -15.12 1.93
N GLN A 199 0.66 -14.38 2.52
CA GLN A 199 -0.79 -14.60 2.45
C GLN A 199 -1.53 -13.48 1.71
N ALA A 200 -0.80 -12.65 0.97
CA ALA A 200 -1.42 -11.60 0.17
C ALA A 200 -2.15 -12.21 -1.04
N ASP A 201 -3.44 -11.91 -1.13
CA ASP A 201 -4.27 -12.24 -2.29
C ASP A 201 -4.10 -11.22 -3.42
N ARG A 202 -3.88 -9.96 -3.05
CA ARG A 202 -3.54 -8.87 -3.94
C ARG A 202 -2.89 -7.71 -3.19
N MET A 203 -2.17 -6.87 -3.94
CA MET A 203 -1.68 -5.58 -3.49
C MET A 203 -2.09 -4.50 -4.50
N GLU A 204 -2.66 -3.41 -4.02
CA GLU A 204 -2.96 -2.21 -4.82
C GLU A 204 -2.00 -1.08 -4.43
N PHE A 205 -1.39 -0.46 -5.41
CA PHE A 205 -0.55 0.72 -5.25
C PHE A 205 -1.20 1.92 -5.93
N VAL A 206 -1.78 2.80 -5.13
CA VAL A 206 -2.48 4.00 -5.58
C VAL A 206 -1.53 5.18 -5.48
N ARG A 207 -1.18 5.80 -6.61
CA ARG A 207 -0.30 6.96 -6.64
C ARG A 207 -1.10 8.26 -6.63
N GLY A 208 -0.51 9.30 -6.04
CA GLY A 208 -1.11 10.61 -5.85
C GLY A 208 -1.84 10.75 -4.52
N THR A 209 -2.32 11.96 -4.28
CA THR A 209 -2.94 12.34 -3.01
C THR A 209 -4.32 11.74 -2.83
N GLN A 210 -4.52 10.99 -1.76
CA GLN A 210 -5.74 10.25 -1.46
C GLN A 210 -6.32 10.54 -0.05
N SER A 211 -5.87 11.60 0.62
CA SER A 211 -6.28 11.91 1.99
C SER A 211 -7.78 12.13 2.19
N THR A 212 -8.51 12.49 1.13
CA THR A 212 -9.97 12.65 1.18
C THR A 212 -10.69 11.37 1.62
N LEU A 213 -10.26 10.19 1.14
CA LEU A 213 -10.86 8.92 1.53
C LEU A 213 -10.10 8.22 2.64
N TYR A 214 -8.78 8.32 2.62
CA TYR A 214 -7.93 7.51 3.50
C TYR A 214 -7.39 8.29 4.72
N GLY A 215 -7.64 9.60 4.81
CA GLY A 215 -7.23 10.43 5.95
C GLY A 215 -5.74 10.78 5.96
N SER A 216 -5.16 10.90 7.15
CA SER A 216 -3.75 11.20 7.36
C SER A 216 -2.83 10.25 6.60
N ASP A 217 -1.62 10.71 6.24
CA ASP A 217 -0.50 9.97 5.66
C ASP A 217 -0.69 9.56 4.18
N ALA A 218 -1.90 9.68 3.60
CA ALA A 218 -2.17 9.41 2.20
C ALA A 218 -1.85 10.61 1.29
N MET A 219 -0.66 11.23 1.48
CA MET A 219 -0.26 12.45 0.78
C MET A 219 0.29 12.17 -0.62
N THR A 220 1.03 11.07 -0.82
CA THR A 220 1.66 10.76 -2.11
C THR A 220 1.31 9.39 -2.65
N SER A 221 0.97 8.44 -1.79
CA SER A 221 0.42 7.15 -2.21
C SER A 221 -0.35 6.43 -1.11
N VAL A 222 -1.06 5.37 -1.53
CA VAL A 222 -1.64 4.36 -0.64
C VAL A 222 -1.21 2.99 -1.14
N VAL A 223 -0.66 2.17 -0.24
CA VAL A 223 -0.36 0.76 -0.48
C VAL A 223 -1.39 -0.06 0.29
N GLN A 224 -2.20 -0.83 -0.41
CA GLN A 224 -3.22 -1.68 0.20
C GLN A 224 -2.90 -3.15 -0.06
N VAL A 225 -2.93 -3.95 0.99
CA VAL A 225 -2.73 -5.41 0.93
C VAL A 225 -3.98 -6.09 1.47
N TRP A 226 -4.50 -7.05 0.73
CA TRP A 226 -5.59 -7.91 1.18
C TRP A 226 -5.09 -9.33 1.40
N THR A 227 -5.43 -9.89 2.55
CA THR A 227 -5.13 -11.28 2.86
C THR A 227 -6.15 -12.21 2.20
N ARG A 228 -5.71 -13.41 1.94
CA ARG A 228 -6.50 -14.46 1.34
C ARG A 228 -7.68 -14.87 2.22
N THR A 229 -8.81 -15.18 1.59
CA THR A 229 -10.01 -15.77 2.21
C THR A 229 -10.17 -17.23 1.80
N GLY A 230 -11.02 -17.98 2.49
CA GLY A 230 -11.44 -19.31 2.08
C GLY A 230 -12.47 -19.24 0.93
N SER A 231 -12.35 -20.14 -0.06
CA SER A 231 -13.24 -20.14 -1.22
C SER A 231 -13.67 -21.55 -1.69
N THR A 232 -13.05 -22.60 -1.14
CA THR A 232 -13.26 -23.98 -1.58
C THR A 232 -14.02 -24.78 -0.56
N ARG A 233 -14.95 -25.63 -1.02
CA ARG A 233 -15.79 -26.48 -0.19
C ARG A 233 -14.98 -27.56 0.53
N VAL A 234 -14.06 -28.18 -0.20
CA VAL A 234 -13.04 -29.07 0.40
C VAL A 234 -11.94 -28.15 0.97
N PRO A 235 -11.62 -28.24 2.24
CA PRO A 235 -10.55 -27.44 2.83
C PRO A 235 -9.26 -27.58 2.03
N GLU A 236 -8.59 -26.46 1.80
CA GLU A 236 -7.29 -26.42 1.13
C GLU A 236 -6.20 -26.18 2.16
N LEU A 237 -5.32 -27.17 2.31
CA LEU A 237 -4.08 -27.04 3.05
C LEU A 237 -2.96 -26.70 2.06
N ARG A 238 -2.30 -25.55 2.26
CA ARG A 238 -1.05 -25.18 1.58
C ARG A 238 0.06 -25.11 2.58
N PHE A 239 1.21 -25.64 2.23
CA PHE A 239 2.43 -25.46 2.99
C PHE A 239 3.62 -25.47 2.03
N GLY A 240 4.68 -24.79 2.42
CA GLY A 240 5.88 -24.69 1.61
C GLY A 240 7.09 -24.40 2.44
N ALA A 241 8.24 -24.74 1.89
CA ALA A 241 9.52 -24.37 2.45
C ALA A 241 10.52 -24.08 1.36
N ASP A 242 11.37 -23.10 1.59
CA ASP A 242 12.51 -22.78 0.75
C ASP A 242 13.75 -22.49 1.60
N GLY A 243 14.89 -22.61 0.94
CA GLY A 243 16.18 -22.28 1.51
C GLY A 243 17.06 -21.57 0.48
N GLY A 244 18.09 -20.92 0.95
CA GLY A 244 18.95 -20.13 0.08
C GLY A 244 20.34 -19.86 0.64
N ASN A 245 21.09 -19.03 -0.06
CA ASN A 245 22.35 -18.50 0.45
C ASN A 245 22.14 -17.66 1.72
N PHE A 246 23.22 -17.28 2.38
CA PHE A 246 23.21 -16.57 3.68
C PHE A 246 22.45 -17.30 4.79
N SER A 247 22.46 -18.64 4.76
CA SER A 247 21.69 -19.48 5.69
C SER A 247 20.20 -19.14 5.72
N THR A 248 19.64 -18.73 4.58
CA THR A 248 18.23 -18.39 4.45
C THR A 248 17.37 -19.65 4.56
N ALA A 249 16.34 -19.59 5.39
CA ALA A 249 15.31 -20.61 5.53
C ALA A 249 13.96 -19.93 5.69
N HIS A 250 12.96 -20.41 4.95
CA HIS A 250 11.59 -19.93 5.01
C HIS A 250 10.63 -21.10 5.00
N GLY A 251 9.59 -21.04 5.80
CA GLY A 251 8.52 -22.02 5.85
C GLY A 251 7.20 -21.40 6.18
N TYR A 252 6.13 -21.86 5.55
CA TYR A 252 4.78 -21.37 5.82
C TYR A 252 3.73 -22.47 5.65
N ALA A 253 2.60 -22.28 6.30
CA ALA A 253 1.42 -23.12 6.14
C ALA A 253 0.15 -22.27 6.19
N SER A 254 -0.90 -22.71 5.47
CA SER A 254 -2.24 -22.13 5.60
C SER A 254 -3.31 -23.17 5.36
N LEU A 255 -4.41 -23.05 6.11
CA LEU A 255 -5.62 -23.84 5.96
C LEU A 255 -6.78 -22.92 5.63
N ALA A 256 -7.38 -23.06 4.46
CA ALA A 256 -8.47 -22.23 3.99
C ALA A 256 -9.63 -23.08 3.48
N GLY A 257 -10.86 -22.60 3.66
CA GLY A 257 -12.05 -23.30 3.17
C GLY A 257 -13.31 -22.48 3.33
N ALA A 258 -14.40 -22.97 2.72
CA ALA A 258 -15.72 -22.38 2.86
C ALA A 258 -16.76 -23.50 3.05
N GLN A 259 -17.63 -23.39 4.05
CA GLN A 259 -18.69 -24.34 4.32
C GLN A 259 -19.98 -23.64 4.73
N GLY A 260 -21.03 -23.82 3.93
CA GLY A 260 -22.31 -23.18 4.18
C GLY A 260 -22.18 -21.65 4.14
N ARG A 261 -22.41 -21.00 5.28
CA ARG A 261 -22.33 -19.54 5.42
C ARG A 261 -20.99 -19.02 5.94
N PHE A 262 -20.02 -19.92 6.16
CA PHE A 262 -18.72 -19.59 6.74
C PHE A 262 -17.59 -19.79 5.75
N ASP A 263 -16.64 -18.88 5.76
CA ASP A 263 -15.33 -19.05 5.15
C ASP A 263 -14.23 -18.76 6.17
N TYR A 264 -13.07 -19.38 5.97
CA TYR A 264 -11.93 -19.19 6.86
C TYR A 264 -10.61 -19.35 6.12
N ASN A 265 -9.60 -18.67 6.62
CA ASN A 265 -8.20 -18.87 6.30
C ASN A 265 -7.39 -18.65 7.59
N ALA A 266 -6.66 -19.66 8.04
CA ALA A 266 -5.70 -19.55 9.12
C ALA A 266 -4.31 -19.86 8.57
N PHE A 267 -3.31 -19.10 8.98
CA PHE A 267 -1.98 -19.16 8.39
C PHE A 267 -0.89 -18.84 9.40
N GLY A 268 0.32 -19.32 9.09
CA GLY A 268 1.54 -18.97 9.79
C GLY A 268 2.76 -19.19 8.91
N GLY A 269 3.79 -18.41 9.13
CA GLY A 269 5.06 -18.49 8.41
C GLY A 269 6.22 -17.97 9.25
N GLN A 270 7.41 -18.43 8.90
CA GLN A 270 8.66 -17.99 9.51
C GLN A 270 9.73 -17.84 8.43
N PHE A 271 10.38 -16.69 8.41
CA PHE A 271 11.54 -16.40 7.56
C PHE A 271 12.76 -16.12 8.43
N ASN A 272 13.92 -16.64 8.04
CA ASN A 272 15.19 -16.39 8.71
C ASN A 272 16.32 -16.28 7.69
N THR A 273 17.29 -15.39 7.93
CA THR A 273 18.52 -15.26 7.17
C THR A 273 19.62 -14.68 8.04
N GLN A 274 20.88 -15.04 7.79
CA GLN A 274 22.03 -14.41 8.44
C GLN A 274 22.47 -13.12 7.72
N GLY A 275 21.98 -12.91 6.49
CA GLY A 275 22.46 -11.83 5.66
C GLY A 275 23.93 -12.00 5.25
N SER A 276 24.47 -10.98 4.59
CA SER A 276 25.87 -10.93 4.17
C SER A 276 26.65 -9.95 5.04
N GLY A 277 27.67 -10.42 5.75
CA GLY A 277 28.49 -9.60 6.63
C GLY A 277 28.08 -9.68 8.11
N ILE A 278 28.67 -8.82 8.92
CA ILE A 278 28.47 -8.79 10.36
C ILE A 278 27.12 -8.13 10.67
N ASN A 279 26.38 -8.71 11.59
CA ASN A 279 25.13 -8.18 12.16
C ASN A 279 24.03 -7.82 11.11
N ASN A 280 23.92 -8.62 10.06
CA ASN A 280 22.86 -8.50 9.05
C ASN A 280 21.80 -9.62 9.16
N ALA A 281 21.69 -10.26 10.32
CA ALA A 281 20.71 -11.30 10.55
C ALA A 281 19.29 -10.69 10.60
N TYR A 282 18.33 -11.38 9.98
CA TYR A 282 16.92 -11.02 10.00
C TYR A 282 16.06 -12.24 10.20
N SER A 283 15.07 -12.12 11.05
CA SER A 283 13.99 -13.09 11.19
C SER A 283 12.64 -12.38 11.22
N ASP A 284 11.62 -13.04 10.67
CA ASP A 284 10.26 -12.54 10.68
C ASP A 284 9.28 -13.70 10.81
N SER A 285 8.30 -13.57 11.70
CA SER A 285 7.16 -14.48 11.79
C SER A 285 5.87 -13.74 11.45
N LEU A 286 4.96 -14.45 10.82
CA LEU A 286 3.63 -13.98 10.47
C LEU A 286 2.61 -15.05 10.80
N GLU A 287 1.64 -14.73 11.67
CA GLU A 287 0.50 -15.59 11.98
C GLU A 287 -0.81 -14.81 11.84
N GLY A 288 -1.88 -15.52 11.49
CA GLY A 288 -3.17 -14.87 11.44
C GLY A 288 -4.33 -15.76 11.03
N ALA A 289 -5.50 -15.15 11.12
CA ALA A 289 -6.75 -15.77 10.70
C ALA A 289 -7.70 -14.73 10.10
N ASN A 290 -8.45 -15.16 9.09
CA ASN A 290 -9.48 -14.39 8.43
C ASN A 290 -10.73 -15.27 8.35
N VAL A 291 -11.79 -14.91 9.08
CA VAL A 291 -13.03 -15.68 9.18
C VAL A 291 -14.20 -14.81 8.73
N GLY A 292 -14.98 -15.31 7.78
CA GLY A 292 -16.17 -14.67 7.24
C GLY A 292 -17.43 -15.46 7.57
N ALA A 293 -18.53 -14.76 7.83
CA ALA A 293 -19.84 -15.35 8.05
C ALA A 293 -20.93 -14.56 7.30
N ALA A 294 -21.66 -15.19 6.39
CA ALA A 294 -22.88 -14.64 5.81
C ALA A 294 -24.03 -14.78 6.81
N LEU A 295 -24.37 -13.68 7.50
CA LEU A 295 -25.42 -13.65 8.52
C LEU A 295 -26.80 -13.78 7.86
N SER A 296 -26.95 -13.19 6.67
CA SER A 296 -28.11 -13.30 5.79
C SER A 296 -27.66 -13.07 4.35
N ASP A 297 -28.59 -13.12 3.40
CA ASP A 297 -28.30 -12.82 1.99
C ASP A 297 -27.87 -11.35 1.75
N ARG A 298 -28.05 -10.49 2.77
CA ARG A 298 -27.73 -9.05 2.70
C ARG A 298 -26.74 -8.58 3.75
N ALA A 299 -26.32 -9.45 4.66
CA ALA A 299 -25.41 -9.07 5.73
C ALA A 299 -24.30 -10.09 5.89
N SER A 300 -23.07 -9.63 6.00
CA SER A 300 -21.89 -10.46 6.28
C SER A 300 -21.03 -9.83 7.36
N LEU A 301 -20.45 -10.68 8.20
CA LEU A 301 -19.46 -10.32 9.20
C LEU A 301 -18.13 -10.95 8.84
N ARG A 302 -17.06 -10.19 8.94
CA ARG A 302 -15.69 -10.68 8.76
C ARG A 302 -14.82 -10.26 9.93
N VAL A 303 -14.12 -11.21 10.52
CA VAL A 303 -13.16 -10.97 11.61
C VAL A 303 -11.78 -11.38 11.14
N ARG A 304 -10.80 -10.54 11.41
CA ARG A 304 -9.40 -10.74 11.04
C ARG A 304 -8.49 -10.49 12.23
N VAL A 305 -7.50 -11.35 12.37
CA VAL A 305 -6.40 -11.15 13.33
C VAL A 305 -5.10 -11.46 12.58
N ARG A 306 -4.11 -10.59 12.73
CA ARG A 306 -2.77 -10.73 12.17
C ARG A 306 -1.75 -10.31 13.21
N HIS A 307 -0.75 -11.12 13.42
CA HIS A 307 0.41 -10.83 14.23
C HIS A 307 1.67 -10.98 13.39
N SER A 308 2.60 -10.04 13.52
CA SER A 308 3.91 -10.09 12.90
C SER A 308 4.97 -9.76 13.95
N ASN A 309 6.11 -10.45 13.88
CA ASN A 309 7.23 -10.19 14.78
C ASN A 309 8.53 -10.34 13.99
N SER A 310 9.23 -9.22 13.78
CA SER A 310 10.52 -9.19 13.12
C SER A 310 11.64 -8.84 14.10
N HIS A 311 12.80 -9.42 13.88
CA HIS A 311 14.02 -9.13 14.62
C HIS A 311 15.19 -8.96 13.65
N SER A 312 15.94 -7.88 13.80
CA SER A 312 16.99 -7.46 12.87
C SER A 312 18.26 -7.10 13.62
N GLY A 313 19.41 -7.52 13.12
CA GLY A 313 20.67 -6.87 13.44
C GLY A 313 20.77 -5.52 12.74
N VAL A 314 21.37 -4.54 13.38
CA VAL A 314 21.56 -3.17 12.85
C VAL A 314 23.07 -2.88 12.76
N PRO A 315 23.72 -3.18 11.62
CA PRO A 315 25.17 -3.00 11.49
C PRO A 315 25.61 -1.55 11.40
N GLY A 316 24.68 -0.60 11.22
CA GLY A 316 24.99 0.80 10.96
C GLY A 316 25.64 1.03 9.59
N GLU A 317 26.27 2.19 9.41
CA GLU A 317 26.96 2.55 8.18
C GLU A 317 28.38 1.95 8.17
N TRP A 318 28.68 1.08 7.20
CA TRP A 318 29.95 0.38 7.18
C TRP A 318 30.58 0.18 5.78
N SER A 319 29.90 0.56 4.71
CA SER A 319 30.43 0.41 3.35
C SER A 319 29.92 1.49 2.41
N PHE A 320 30.82 2.02 1.60
CA PHE A 320 30.53 3.13 0.68
C PHE A 320 30.68 2.73 -0.79
N ASN A 321 30.17 1.54 -1.15
CA ASN A 321 30.14 1.10 -2.54
C ASN A 321 29.34 2.07 -3.41
N GLY A 322 30.00 2.66 -4.42
CA GLY A 322 29.39 3.64 -5.30
C GLY A 322 29.23 5.04 -4.68
N TYR A 323 29.98 5.32 -3.63
CA TYR A 323 30.07 6.62 -3.01
C TYR A 323 30.81 7.61 -3.93
N GLU A 324 30.26 8.80 -4.06
CA GLU A 324 30.95 9.94 -4.63
C GLU A 324 31.33 10.90 -3.49
N PRO A 325 32.57 11.46 -3.49
CA PRO A 325 33.00 12.34 -2.41
C PRO A 325 32.02 13.47 -2.14
N LEU A 326 31.91 13.86 -0.86
CA LEU A 326 31.14 15.02 -0.43
C LEU A 326 31.47 16.26 -1.27
N VAL A 327 30.46 16.92 -1.76
CA VAL A 327 30.58 18.30 -2.19
C VAL A 327 30.49 19.14 -0.93
N PRO A 328 31.54 19.85 -0.51
CA PRO A 328 31.50 20.70 0.68
C PRO A 328 30.34 21.68 0.56
N VAL A 329 29.43 21.68 1.54
CA VAL A 329 28.47 22.75 1.72
C VAL A 329 28.94 23.56 2.89
N ASN A 330 29.15 24.88 2.69
CA ASN A 330 29.66 25.81 3.70
C ASN A 330 31.07 25.49 4.30
N GLY A 331 31.92 24.79 3.54
CA GLY A 331 33.31 24.52 3.94
C GLY A 331 33.51 23.34 4.89
N PHE A 332 32.42 22.64 5.26
CA PHE A 332 32.50 21.39 5.99
C PHE A 332 32.54 20.23 4.99
N SER A 333 33.71 19.67 4.76
CA SER A 333 33.90 18.41 4.05
C SER A 333 34.59 17.46 4.98
N GLN A 334 33.85 16.43 5.41
CA GLN A 334 34.47 15.29 6.06
C GLN A 334 34.62 14.18 4.99
N PRO A 335 35.83 13.68 4.72
CA PRO A 335 35.96 12.42 4.03
C PRO A 335 35.39 11.35 4.96
N TYR A 336 34.31 10.71 4.54
CA TYR A 336 33.70 9.64 5.30
C TYR A 336 34.57 8.38 5.15
N GLU A 337 35.12 7.88 6.25
CA GLU A 337 35.76 6.58 6.28
C GLU A 337 34.72 5.50 6.57
N PRO A 338 34.76 4.32 5.87
CA PRO A 338 33.86 3.23 6.20
C PRO A 338 34.11 2.80 7.64
N LEU A 339 33.02 2.81 8.42
CA LEU A 339 33.03 2.33 9.78
C LEU A 339 33.06 0.80 9.80
N GLN A 340 33.55 0.22 10.90
CA GLN A 340 33.32 -1.20 11.14
C GLN A 340 31.81 -1.41 11.45
N PRO A 341 31.21 -2.53 10.96
CA PRO A 341 29.82 -2.83 11.32
C PRO A 341 29.65 -2.90 12.83
N ASN A 342 28.53 -2.39 13.35
CA ASN A 342 28.17 -2.58 14.75
C ASN A 342 27.70 -4.02 14.97
N PRO A 343 28.39 -4.83 15.80
CA PRO A 343 28.01 -6.23 15.99
C PRO A 343 26.94 -6.42 17.07
N TYR A 344 26.55 -5.37 17.80
CA TYR A 344 25.76 -5.47 19.03
C TYR A 344 24.38 -4.83 18.93
N ASP A 345 24.19 -3.92 18.00
CA ASP A 345 22.91 -3.23 17.81
C ASP A 345 21.87 -4.15 17.15
N TRP A 346 20.67 -4.11 17.66
CA TRP A 346 19.54 -4.89 17.13
C TRP A 346 18.22 -4.16 17.32
N SER A 347 17.26 -4.46 16.45
CA SER A 347 15.89 -3.96 16.55
C SER A 347 14.87 -5.10 16.49
N GLN A 348 13.71 -4.86 17.06
CA GLN A 348 12.55 -5.76 17.03
C GLN A 348 11.28 -4.95 16.82
N LEU A 349 10.48 -5.39 15.85
CA LEU A 349 9.13 -4.90 15.66
C LEU A 349 8.14 -6.04 15.91
N ASN A 350 7.19 -5.80 16.83
CA ASN A 350 6.11 -6.73 17.13
C ASN A 350 4.79 -5.99 16.94
N ASP A 351 3.97 -6.44 16.00
CA ASP A 351 2.67 -5.84 15.73
C ASP A 351 1.51 -6.85 15.83
N LEU A 352 0.36 -6.36 16.28
CA LEU A 352 -0.88 -7.12 16.34
C LEU A 352 -2.03 -6.28 15.79
N LEU A 353 -2.68 -6.78 14.76
CA LEU A 353 -3.84 -6.20 14.14
C LEU A 353 -5.07 -7.06 14.36
N GLY A 354 -6.12 -6.50 14.95
CA GLY A 354 -7.45 -7.08 15.04
C GLY A 354 -8.49 -6.22 14.34
N SER A 355 -9.41 -6.81 13.59
CA SER A 355 -10.53 -6.07 13.00
C SER A 355 -11.81 -6.91 12.88
N ALA A 356 -12.96 -6.23 12.95
CA ALA A 356 -14.27 -6.81 12.68
C ALA A 356 -15.04 -5.88 11.74
N GLU A 357 -15.49 -6.41 10.61
CA GLU A 357 -16.23 -5.68 9.57
C GLU A 357 -17.62 -6.28 9.38
N LEU A 358 -18.66 -5.50 9.61
CA LEU A 358 -20.03 -5.83 9.27
C LEU A 358 -20.44 -5.07 8.01
N SER A 359 -20.75 -5.79 6.95
CA SER A 359 -21.26 -5.25 5.70
C SER A 359 -22.74 -5.58 5.54
N VAL A 360 -23.58 -4.57 5.21
CA VAL A 360 -25.01 -4.71 5.02
C VAL A 360 -25.44 -4.08 3.71
N ALA A 361 -26.00 -4.87 2.80
CA ALA A 361 -26.65 -4.39 1.59
C ALA A 361 -28.12 -4.08 1.88
N ALA A 362 -28.52 -2.81 1.73
CA ALA A 362 -29.88 -2.36 1.93
C ALA A 362 -30.60 -2.15 0.57
N PRO A 363 -31.95 -2.06 0.53
CA PRO A 363 -32.69 -1.77 -0.69
C PRO A 363 -32.23 -0.46 -1.38
N ASN A 364 -32.54 -0.35 -2.68
CA ASN A 364 -32.34 0.87 -3.47
C ASN A 364 -30.86 1.32 -3.60
N GLY A 365 -29.93 0.36 -3.67
CA GLY A 365 -28.52 0.63 -3.96
C GLY A 365 -27.68 1.11 -2.78
N TRP A 366 -28.19 0.98 -1.55
CA TRP A 366 -27.46 1.29 -0.34
C TRP A 366 -26.57 0.13 0.11
N GLN A 367 -25.34 0.46 0.49
CA GLN A 367 -24.43 -0.45 1.20
C GLN A 367 -23.89 0.25 2.44
N HIS A 368 -23.82 -0.46 3.54
CA HIS A 368 -23.32 0.03 4.81
C HIS A 368 -22.17 -0.89 5.26
N ARG A 369 -21.07 -0.29 5.70
CA ARG A 369 -19.92 -0.98 6.26
C ARG A 369 -19.59 -0.38 7.62
N PHE A 370 -19.45 -1.22 8.61
CA PHE A 370 -19.09 -0.87 9.97
C PHE A 370 -17.80 -1.64 10.30
N THR A 371 -16.71 -0.96 10.58
CA THR A 371 -15.42 -1.57 10.87
C THR A 371 -14.93 -1.11 12.23
N GLY A 372 -14.76 -2.04 13.16
CA GLY A 372 -14.02 -1.84 14.40
C GLY A 372 -12.62 -2.42 14.25
N PHE A 373 -11.61 -1.75 14.76
CA PHE A 373 -10.24 -2.21 14.67
C PHE A 373 -9.41 -1.81 15.89
N ASP A 374 -8.36 -2.60 16.12
CA ASP A 374 -7.31 -2.34 17.09
C ASP A 374 -5.96 -2.75 16.51
N TYR A 375 -4.99 -1.85 16.55
CA TYR A 375 -3.63 -2.07 16.08
C TYR A 375 -2.65 -1.73 17.20
N VAL A 376 -1.87 -2.70 17.62
CA VAL A 376 -0.82 -2.58 18.63
C VAL A 376 0.52 -2.68 17.96
N TYR A 377 1.36 -1.68 18.15
CA TYR A 377 2.71 -1.57 17.63
C TYR A 377 3.69 -1.50 18.79
N ARG A 378 4.73 -2.33 18.76
CA ARG A 378 5.82 -2.33 19.74
C ARG A 378 7.13 -2.39 19.00
N TYR A 379 7.93 -1.37 19.18
CA TYR A 379 9.27 -1.28 18.63
C TYR A 379 10.30 -1.22 19.75
N TYR A 380 11.38 -1.92 19.56
CA TYR A 380 12.55 -1.95 20.43
C TYR A 380 13.79 -1.86 19.57
N GLU A 381 14.72 -0.99 19.92
CA GLU A 381 16.06 -0.95 19.37
C GLU A 381 17.04 -0.75 20.51
N LEU A 382 18.03 -1.63 20.58
CA LEU A 382 19.06 -1.59 21.61
C LEU A 382 20.42 -1.60 20.97
N ASP A 383 21.12 -0.47 21.09
CA ASP A 383 22.54 -0.34 20.86
C ASP A 383 23.24 -0.16 22.23
N PRO A 384 24.01 -1.14 22.71
CA PRO A 384 24.77 -0.99 23.96
C PRO A 384 25.94 0.00 23.83
N GLY A 385 26.25 0.47 22.61
CA GLY A 385 27.41 1.25 22.27
C GLY A 385 28.70 0.44 22.24
N ASP A 386 29.53 0.68 21.24
CA ASP A 386 30.84 0.08 21.11
C ASP A 386 31.93 1.16 21.20
N PRO A 387 32.62 1.29 22.33
CA PRO A 387 33.65 2.32 22.51
C PRO A 387 34.89 2.08 21.62
N THR A 388 34.99 0.93 20.96
CA THR A 388 36.06 0.66 20.01
C THR A 388 35.80 1.18 18.60
N ARG A 389 34.53 1.54 18.31
CA ARG A 389 34.13 2.20 17.05
C ARG A 389 34.47 3.69 17.16
N VAL A 390 35.68 4.02 16.75
CA VAL A 390 36.19 5.40 16.73
C VAL A 390 36.38 5.83 15.28
N ASN A 391 35.89 7.01 14.95
CA ASN A 391 36.35 7.69 13.75
C ASN A 391 37.72 8.27 14.02
N THR A 392 38.74 7.88 13.22
CA THR A 392 40.09 8.37 13.34
C THR A 392 40.29 9.73 12.71
N GLN A 393 39.29 10.24 12.01
CA GLN A 393 39.33 11.55 11.41
C GLN A 393 38.66 12.60 12.34
N ASP A 394 38.97 13.87 12.09
CA ASP A 394 38.48 14.99 12.88
C ASP A 394 36.94 15.00 12.96
N CYS A 395 36.35 15.08 14.13
CA CYS A 395 34.93 15.23 14.35
C CYS A 395 34.40 16.66 14.06
N GLY A 396 35.10 17.44 13.25
CA GLY A 396 34.57 18.60 12.56
C GLY A 396 34.46 19.91 13.35
N PHE A 397 35.04 19.96 14.56
CA PHE A 397 34.96 21.20 15.37
C PHE A 397 36.12 22.19 15.14
N GLY A 398 36.86 22.06 14.02
CA GLY A 398 37.89 23.02 13.62
C GLY A 398 39.17 23.03 14.47
N GLY A 399 39.39 21.98 15.26
CA GLY A 399 40.60 21.69 16.01
C GLY A 399 41.54 20.71 15.30
N PRO A 400 42.68 20.33 15.95
CA PRO A 400 43.49 19.24 15.44
C PRO A 400 42.68 17.92 15.40
N PRO A 401 42.94 17.04 14.42
CA PRO A 401 42.20 15.78 14.32
C PRO A 401 42.28 14.99 15.63
N VAL A 402 41.13 14.77 16.25
CA VAL A 402 40.97 13.97 17.47
C VAL A 402 40.07 12.79 17.16
N PRO A 403 40.50 11.53 17.40
CA PRO A 403 39.61 10.40 17.32
C PRO A 403 38.37 10.62 18.20
N CYS A 404 37.17 10.45 17.64
CA CYS A 404 35.94 10.55 18.41
C CYS A 404 35.15 9.25 18.36
N GLY A 405 34.56 8.89 19.46
CA GLY A 405 33.55 7.84 19.50
C GLY A 405 32.36 8.25 18.64
N ILE A 406 31.90 7.36 17.80
CA ILE A 406 30.78 7.60 16.88
C ILE A 406 29.61 6.66 17.18
N ASP A 407 29.80 5.81 18.16
CA ASP A 407 28.84 4.83 18.59
C ASP A 407 28.35 5.18 20.00
N PHE A 408 27.09 5.56 20.08
CA PHE A 408 26.48 6.02 21.31
C PHE A 408 25.43 5.02 21.76
N PRO A 409 25.46 4.58 23.04
CA PRO A 409 24.42 3.68 23.52
C PRO A 409 23.03 4.29 23.30
N SER A 410 22.12 3.46 22.79
CA SER A 410 20.74 3.84 22.51
C SER A 410 19.79 2.71 22.88
N ASN A 411 18.68 3.04 23.52
CA ASN A 411 17.61 2.09 23.83
C ASN A 411 16.27 2.76 23.51
N GLU A 412 15.83 2.59 22.26
CA GLU A 412 14.53 3.07 21.79
C GLU A 412 13.43 2.08 22.16
N VAL A 413 12.36 2.58 22.74
CA VAL A 413 11.22 1.74 23.14
C VAL A 413 9.92 2.47 22.83
N ASP A 414 9.17 1.96 21.84
CA ASP A 414 7.88 2.50 21.47
C ASP A 414 6.77 1.48 21.67
N HIS A 415 5.74 1.89 22.40
CA HIS A 415 4.52 1.11 22.58
C HIS A 415 3.33 1.97 22.16
N ILE A 416 2.76 1.68 21.01
CA ILE A 416 1.66 2.46 20.43
C ILE A 416 0.44 1.58 20.22
N ASN A 417 -0.74 2.11 20.55
CA ASN A 417 -2.03 1.51 20.26
C ASN A 417 -2.87 2.48 19.44
N ARG A 418 -3.51 1.96 18.39
CA ARG A 418 -4.49 2.64 17.55
C ARG A 418 -5.78 1.85 17.55
N ALA A 419 -6.80 2.33 18.24
CA ALA A 419 -8.10 1.69 18.26
C ALA A 419 -9.16 2.62 17.69
N GLY A 420 -10.08 2.08 16.89
CA GLY A 420 -11.08 2.94 16.25
C GLY A 420 -12.28 2.21 15.70
N PHE A 421 -13.19 3.03 15.21
CA PHE A 421 -14.40 2.61 14.53
C PHE A 421 -14.62 3.48 13.30
N GLU A 422 -14.99 2.85 12.19
CA GLU A 422 -15.35 3.52 10.96
C GLU A 422 -16.71 3.03 10.47
N TYR A 423 -17.56 3.98 10.09
CA TYR A 423 -18.75 3.74 9.31
C TYR A 423 -18.56 4.31 7.92
N GLN A 424 -18.84 3.49 6.89
CA GLN A 424 -18.92 3.93 5.50
C GLN A 424 -20.29 3.57 4.93
N GLY A 425 -20.92 4.55 4.30
CA GLY A 425 -22.14 4.39 3.53
C GLY A 425 -21.86 4.64 2.06
N ASP A 426 -22.34 3.73 1.20
CA ASP A 426 -22.27 3.84 -0.25
C ASP A 426 -23.66 3.82 -0.83
N TYR A 427 -23.96 4.77 -1.73
CA TYR A 427 -25.24 4.89 -2.39
C TYR A 427 -25.10 4.93 -3.90
N SER A 428 -25.74 4.00 -4.58
CA SER A 428 -25.71 3.83 -6.03
C SER A 428 -27.08 3.51 -6.59
N GLU A 429 -28.03 4.44 -6.51
CA GLU A 429 -29.36 4.25 -7.13
C GLU A 429 -29.27 4.24 -8.67
N ARG A 430 -28.33 5.00 -9.21
CA ARG A 430 -28.10 5.14 -10.65
C ARG A 430 -26.71 4.66 -11.02
N ALA A 431 -26.59 3.96 -12.11
CA ALA A 431 -25.29 3.50 -12.62
C ALA A 431 -24.30 4.65 -12.93
N TRP A 432 -24.80 5.86 -13.11
CA TRP A 432 -24.01 7.06 -13.40
C TRP A 432 -23.68 7.91 -12.16
N ALA A 433 -24.22 7.59 -10.99
CA ALA A 433 -24.01 8.37 -9.76
C ALA A 433 -23.71 7.43 -8.59
N HIS A 434 -22.57 7.65 -7.96
CA HIS A 434 -22.13 6.93 -6.79
C HIS A 434 -21.68 7.91 -5.71
N THR A 435 -22.24 7.76 -4.51
CA THR A 435 -21.92 8.58 -3.34
C THR A 435 -21.32 7.71 -2.28
N THR A 436 -20.12 8.08 -1.80
CA THR A 436 -19.45 7.48 -0.64
C THR A 436 -19.35 8.51 0.46
N PHE A 437 -19.76 8.19 1.68
CA PHE A 437 -19.61 9.05 2.85
C PHE A 437 -19.29 8.21 4.07
N GLY A 438 -18.69 8.84 5.07
CA GLY A 438 -18.37 8.10 6.29
C GLY A 438 -18.00 8.98 7.45
N TYR A 439 -17.91 8.31 8.59
CA TYR A 439 -17.44 8.84 9.85
C TYR A 439 -16.42 7.85 10.45
N ARG A 440 -15.29 8.37 10.90
CA ARG A 440 -14.24 7.61 11.60
C ARG A 440 -13.92 8.28 12.92
N VAL A 441 -13.79 7.49 13.96
CA VAL A 441 -13.20 7.87 15.23
C VAL A 441 -12.03 6.97 15.53
N GLU A 442 -10.89 7.55 15.93
CA GLU A 442 -9.67 6.81 16.22
C GLU A 442 -8.97 7.42 17.43
N ASN A 443 -8.65 6.59 18.40
CA ASN A 443 -7.81 6.93 19.53
C ASN A 443 -6.40 6.42 19.28
N GLU A 444 -5.43 7.28 19.36
CA GLU A 444 -4.01 6.98 19.28
C GLU A 444 -3.40 7.25 20.66
N ASN A 445 -2.75 6.26 21.20
CA ASN A 445 -2.20 6.28 22.54
C ASN A 445 -0.87 5.56 22.57
N GLY A 446 0.18 6.15 23.12
CA GLY A 446 1.49 5.51 23.10
C GLY A 446 2.47 6.10 24.09
N PHE A 447 3.46 5.27 24.40
CA PHE A 447 4.69 5.65 25.07
C PHE A 447 5.82 5.53 24.05
N VAL A 448 6.57 6.60 23.85
CA VAL A 448 7.63 6.70 22.85
C VAL A 448 8.89 7.29 23.45
N GLY A 449 10.05 6.89 22.97
CA GLY A 449 11.31 7.55 23.26
C GLY A 449 12.47 6.66 23.68
N ASN A 450 13.64 7.25 23.65
CA ASN A 450 14.90 6.63 23.99
C ASN A 450 15.15 6.64 25.50
N VAL A 451 15.03 5.46 26.12
CA VAL A 451 15.12 5.31 27.60
C VAL A 451 16.56 5.39 28.15
N THR A 452 17.58 5.39 27.27
CA THR A 452 18.97 5.65 27.69
C THR A 452 19.16 7.07 28.20
N TYR A 453 18.46 8.02 27.60
CA TYR A 453 18.66 9.45 27.87
C TYR A 453 17.56 10.08 28.70
N GLY A 454 16.42 9.43 28.86
CA GLY A 454 15.30 9.95 29.62
C GLY A 454 14.13 8.97 29.73
N PRO A 455 13.09 9.29 30.48
CA PRO A 455 11.89 8.46 30.53
C PRO A 455 11.13 8.56 29.21
N GLN A 456 10.43 7.47 28.84
CA GLN A 456 9.47 7.52 27.75
C GLN A 456 8.43 8.64 27.97
N THR A 457 8.00 9.23 26.87
CA THR A 457 6.93 10.23 26.89
C THR A 457 5.62 9.57 26.50
N HIS A 458 4.55 9.91 27.21
CA HIS A 458 3.20 9.47 26.89
C HIS A 458 2.50 10.50 26.01
N GLY A 459 2.03 10.05 24.86
CA GLY A 459 1.18 10.83 23.96
C GLY A 459 -0.19 10.15 23.77
N GLN A 460 -1.26 10.94 23.77
CA GLN A 460 -2.60 10.45 23.45
C GLN A 460 -3.36 11.51 22.70
N ARG A 461 -4.07 11.11 21.63
CA ARG A 461 -4.95 11.99 20.87
C ARG A 461 -6.13 11.26 20.30
N LEU A 462 -7.21 12.01 20.02
CA LEU A 462 -8.45 11.52 19.44
C LEU A 462 -8.70 12.20 18.10
N ASN A 463 -8.85 11.41 17.07
CA ASN A 463 -9.24 11.81 15.72
C ASN A 463 -10.75 11.58 15.51
N ASN A 464 -11.45 12.58 14.97
CA ASN A 464 -12.84 12.49 14.52
C ASN A 464 -12.93 13.02 13.10
N ASP A 465 -13.30 12.16 12.16
CA ASP A 465 -13.28 12.47 10.75
C ASP A 465 -14.67 12.26 10.12
N VAL A 466 -15.07 13.18 9.27
CA VAL A 466 -16.21 13.00 8.36
C VAL A 466 -15.75 13.19 6.93
N TYR A 467 -16.20 12.35 6.02
CA TYR A 467 -15.87 12.47 4.61
C TYR A 467 -17.09 12.23 3.71
N LEU A 468 -17.05 12.87 2.54
CA LEU A 468 -18.03 12.72 1.49
C LEU A 468 -17.33 12.76 0.14
N GLN A 469 -17.67 11.83 -0.74
CA GLN A 469 -17.23 11.83 -2.12
C GLN A 469 -18.41 11.52 -3.04
N GLN A 470 -18.56 12.30 -4.11
CA GLN A 470 -19.54 12.09 -5.16
C GLN A 470 -18.80 11.75 -6.45
N GLN A 471 -19.15 10.63 -7.08
CA GLN A 471 -18.73 10.27 -8.43
C GLN A 471 -19.94 10.38 -9.36
N LEU A 472 -19.76 11.07 -10.47
CA LEU A 472 -20.76 11.23 -11.53
C LEU A 472 -20.13 10.80 -12.86
N THR A 473 -20.77 9.85 -13.54
CA THR A 473 -20.31 9.37 -14.86
C THR A 473 -21.36 9.75 -15.91
N TRP A 474 -20.98 10.63 -16.82
CA TRP A 474 -21.84 11.02 -17.94
C TRP A 474 -21.20 10.57 -19.25
N LYS A 475 -21.79 9.58 -19.90
CA LYS A 475 -21.23 8.89 -21.06
C LYS A 475 -19.81 8.35 -20.75
N THR A 476 -18.79 9.01 -21.29
CA THR A 476 -17.37 8.63 -21.14
C THR A 476 -16.62 9.54 -20.18
N LEU A 477 -17.28 10.54 -19.59
CA LEU A 477 -16.69 11.48 -18.64
C LEU A 477 -17.11 11.11 -17.22
N THR A 478 -16.12 10.89 -16.35
CA THR A 478 -16.31 10.71 -14.90
C THR A 478 -15.75 11.91 -14.16
N VAL A 479 -16.55 12.47 -13.26
CA VAL A 479 -16.20 13.55 -12.34
C VAL A 479 -16.27 13.00 -10.94
N ILE A 480 -15.22 13.18 -10.16
CA ILE A 480 -15.17 12.87 -8.73
C ILE A 480 -14.92 14.17 -7.99
N ALA A 481 -15.76 14.46 -7.00
CA ALA A 481 -15.56 15.59 -6.10
C ALA A 481 -15.84 15.15 -4.67
N GLY A 482 -14.99 15.55 -3.74
CA GLY A 482 -15.15 15.17 -2.34
C GLY A 482 -14.30 16.00 -1.39
N GLY A 483 -14.49 15.76 -0.12
CA GLY A 483 -13.72 16.36 0.95
C GLY A 483 -13.78 15.53 2.23
N ARG A 484 -12.77 15.68 3.05
CA ARG A 484 -12.71 15.17 4.42
C ARG A 484 -12.45 16.32 5.37
N PHE A 485 -13.17 16.35 6.47
CA PHE A 485 -12.96 17.23 7.58
C PHE A 485 -12.51 16.40 8.78
N ILE A 486 -11.41 16.78 9.37
CA ILE A 486 -10.77 16.08 10.48
C ILE A 486 -10.73 17.04 11.66
N HIS A 487 -11.11 16.55 12.85
CA HIS A 487 -10.89 17.21 14.12
C HIS A 487 -10.06 16.33 15.03
N ASN A 488 -8.87 16.81 15.37
CA ASN A 488 -7.93 16.13 16.27
C ASN A 488 -7.83 16.91 17.59
N SER A 489 -7.71 16.20 18.70
CA SER A 489 -7.63 16.81 20.05
C SER A 489 -6.40 17.71 20.25
N ASP A 490 -5.32 17.50 19.50
CA ASP A 490 -4.04 18.20 19.69
C ASP A 490 -3.86 19.35 18.72
N PHE A 491 -3.87 19.07 17.41
CA PHE A 491 -3.61 20.08 16.37
C PHE A 491 -4.86 20.81 15.87
N GLY A 492 -6.07 20.47 16.39
CA GLY A 492 -7.33 21.09 16.00
C GLY A 492 -7.90 20.52 14.72
N SER A 493 -8.35 21.36 13.78
CA SER A 493 -9.11 20.93 12.62
C SER A 493 -8.39 21.21 11.30
N THR A 494 -8.51 20.28 10.35
CA THR A 494 -8.06 20.46 8.96
C THR A 494 -9.06 19.90 7.97
N GLY A 495 -9.03 20.39 6.72
CA GLY A 495 -9.92 19.96 5.65
C GLY A 495 -9.15 19.68 4.37
N VAL A 496 -9.46 18.55 3.70
CA VAL A 496 -8.77 18.11 2.49
C VAL A 496 -9.74 17.84 1.35
N PRO A 497 -9.93 18.81 0.43
CA PRO A 497 -10.73 18.64 -0.77
C PRO A 497 -10.00 17.82 -1.84
N ARG A 498 -10.79 17.17 -2.72
CA ARG A 498 -10.33 16.51 -3.94
C ARG A 498 -11.33 16.74 -5.07
N VAL A 499 -10.79 16.99 -6.26
CA VAL A 499 -11.56 16.95 -7.52
C VAL A 499 -10.75 16.16 -8.53
N ALA A 500 -11.39 15.20 -9.21
CA ALA A 500 -10.76 14.47 -10.29
C ALA A 500 -11.71 14.36 -11.48
N LEU A 501 -11.13 14.37 -12.68
CA LEU A 501 -11.81 14.24 -13.96
C LEU A 501 -11.13 13.13 -14.74
N SER A 502 -11.87 12.17 -15.27
CA SER A 502 -11.36 11.23 -16.24
C SER A 502 -12.33 11.09 -17.40
N GLY A 503 -11.82 11.03 -18.60
CA GLY A 503 -12.70 10.98 -19.76
C GLY A 503 -12.03 10.38 -20.99
N GLN A 504 -12.83 9.62 -21.76
CA GLN A 504 -12.41 9.11 -23.05
C GLN A 504 -12.75 10.14 -24.13
N ALA A 505 -11.70 10.77 -24.68
CA ALA A 505 -11.85 11.79 -25.70
C ALA A 505 -12.12 11.20 -27.10
N TRP A 506 -11.65 9.98 -27.32
CA TRP A 506 -11.82 9.29 -28.60
C TRP A 506 -11.89 7.76 -28.37
N ASN A 507 -12.84 7.11 -29.05
CA ASN A 507 -13.02 5.66 -28.97
C ASN A 507 -11.99 4.88 -29.77
N GLY A 508 -11.31 5.53 -30.71
CA GLY A 508 -10.23 4.93 -31.47
C GLY A 508 -10.66 4.16 -32.70
N ASN A 509 -9.68 3.45 -33.29
CA ASN A 509 -9.79 2.52 -34.40
C ASN A 509 -8.97 1.27 -34.10
N GLU A 510 -8.74 0.41 -35.07
CA GLU A 510 -7.98 -0.84 -34.91
C GLU A 510 -6.53 -0.62 -34.45
N ILE A 511 -5.90 0.50 -34.86
CA ILE A 511 -4.52 0.84 -34.51
C ILE A 511 -4.49 1.64 -33.20
N PHE A 512 -5.29 2.71 -33.09
CA PHE A 512 -5.40 3.58 -31.92
C PHE A 512 -6.68 3.25 -31.16
N SER A 513 -6.59 2.48 -30.10
CA SER A 513 -7.72 1.84 -29.44
C SER A 513 -8.36 2.67 -28.33
N GLY A 514 -8.38 3.96 -28.52
CA GLY A 514 -8.97 4.91 -27.56
C GLY A 514 -7.95 5.80 -26.89
N THR A 515 -8.37 7.04 -26.66
CA THR A 515 -7.59 8.09 -26.01
C THR A 515 -8.33 8.59 -24.80
N ARG A 516 -7.65 8.65 -23.64
CA ARG A 516 -8.22 9.15 -22.39
C ARG A 516 -7.38 10.28 -21.83
N PHE A 517 -8.03 11.19 -21.13
CA PHE A 517 -7.40 12.22 -20.32
C PHE A 517 -7.87 12.12 -18.88
N ARG A 518 -6.98 12.47 -17.97
CA ARG A 518 -7.24 12.52 -16.54
C ARG A 518 -6.63 13.79 -15.96
N PHE A 519 -7.36 14.41 -15.04
CA PHE A 519 -6.89 15.51 -14.21
C PHE A 519 -7.27 15.24 -12.77
N SER A 520 -6.41 15.59 -11.84
CA SER A 520 -6.77 15.63 -10.43
C SER A 520 -6.12 16.81 -9.72
N TYR A 521 -6.87 17.38 -8.79
CA TYR A 521 -6.39 18.32 -7.80
C TYR A 521 -6.83 17.82 -6.44
N ALA A 522 -5.89 17.69 -5.52
CA ALA A 522 -6.18 17.23 -4.17
C ALA A 522 -5.27 17.90 -3.16
N ASN A 523 -5.80 18.16 -1.97
CA ASN A 523 -5.01 18.44 -0.79
C ASN A 523 -4.85 17.16 0.02
N GLY A 524 -3.66 16.96 0.56
CA GLY A 524 -3.35 15.89 1.51
C GLY A 524 -2.76 16.46 2.78
N PHE A 525 -2.81 15.66 3.84
CA PHE A 525 -2.20 16.01 5.11
C PHE A 525 -1.59 14.79 5.79
N LYS A 526 -0.63 15.06 6.66
CA LYS A 526 -0.03 14.11 7.58
C LYS A 526 -0.04 14.74 8.98
N GLU A 527 -0.55 14.02 9.94
CA GLU A 527 -0.49 14.45 11.33
C GLU A 527 0.96 14.36 11.89
N PRO A 528 1.33 15.17 12.90
CA PRO A 528 2.61 15.01 13.58
C PRO A 528 2.73 13.61 14.18
N ARG A 529 3.94 13.04 14.29
CA ARG A 529 4.15 11.82 15.08
C ARG A 529 3.95 12.12 16.58
N LEU A 530 3.66 11.08 17.36
CA LEU A 530 3.58 11.22 18.83
C LEU A 530 4.92 11.72 19.39
N GLU A 531 6.03 11.17 18.92
CA GLU A 531 7.37 11.62 19.28
C GLU A 531 7.60 13.10 18.91
N GLU A 532 7.24 13.53 17.69
CA GLU A 532 7.41 14.93 17.26
C GLU A 532 6.68 15.92 18.17
N THR A 533 5.50 15.54 18.67
CA THR A 533 4.68 16.42 19.53
C THR A 533 5.09 16.37 20.99
N PHE A 534 5.39 15.17 21.51
CA PHE A 534 5.47 14.93 22.95
C PHE A 534 6.88 14.62 23.45
N ALA A 535 7.90 14.41 22.56
CA ALA A 535 9.26 14.14 23.00
C ALA A 535 9.76 15.23 23.97
N GLY A 536 10.44 14.79 25.02
CA GLY A 536 10.85 15.64 26.14
C GLY A 536 12.36 15.62 26.40
N PRO A 537 12.78 16.31 27.49
CA PRO A 537 14.19 16.44 27.86
C PRO A 537 14.90 15.07 27.99
N PRO A 538 16.25 15.00 27.88
CA PRO A 538 17.14 16.16 27.99
C PRO A 538 17.44 16.89 26.67
N TYR A 539 17.28 16.28 25.51
CA TYR A 539 17.74 16.83 24.23
C TYR A 539 16.61 17.42 23.38
N THR A 540 15.35 17.14 23.72
CA THR A 540 14.21 17.63 22.96
C THR A 540 13.24 18.39 23.88
N GLN A 541 12.65 19.47 23.38
CA GLN A 541 11.51 20.14 24.00
C GLN A 541 10.23 19.72 23.31
N PRO A 542 9.15 19.41 24.05
CA PRO A 542 7.86 19.09 23.43
C PRO A 542 7.25 20.34 22.78
N ASN A 543 6.68 20.16 21.58
CA ASN A 543 5.96 21.20 20.88
C ASN A 543 4.49 20.82 20.67
N LEU A 544 3.65 21.17 21.63
CA LEU A 544 2.20 20.94 21.56
C LEU A 544 1.48 21.86 20.56
N GLY A 545 2.19 22.79 19.91
CA GLY A 545 1.68 23.69 18.89
C GLY A 545 1.87 23.21 17.47
N LEU A 546 2.43 22.00 17.26
CA LEU A 546 2.64 21.44 15.95
C LEU A 546 1.33 21.31 15.18
N LYS A 547 1.39 21.65 13.89
CA LYS A 547 0.29 21.50 12.92
C LYS A 547 0.57 20.36 11.98
N PRO A 548 -0.46 19.80 11.33
CA PRO A 548 -0.27 18.81 10.27
C PRO A 548 0.60 19.34 9.11
N GLU A 549 1.41 18.47 8.57
CA GLU A 549 2.06 18.72 7.28
C GLU A 549 1.02 18.63 6.15
N HIS A 550 1.18 19.39 5.09
CA HIS A 550 0.23 19.41 3.99
C HIS A 550 0.89 19.27 2.62
N VAL A 551 0.14 18.76 1.65
CA VAL A 551 0.49 18.79 0.23
C VAL A 551 -0.67 19.37 -0.58
N ARG A 552 -0.32 20.19 -1.59
CA ARG A 552 -1.22 20.56 -2.70
C ARG A 552 -0.71 19.86 -3.95
N ALA A 553 -1.49 18.92 -4.43
CA ALA A 553 -1.12 18.07 -5.56
C ALA A 553 -1.97 18.39 -6.78
N PHE A 554 -1.32 18.49 -7.93
CA PHE A 554 -1.96 18.59 -9.23
C PHE A 554 -1.40 17.52 -10.16
N GLU A 555 -2.27 16.84 -10.90
CA GLU A 555 -1.91 15.82 -11.86
C GLU A 555 -2.67 15.99 -13.17
N ALA A 556 -1.98 15.74 -14.29
CA ALA A 556 -2.57 15.68 -15.61
C ALA A 556 -2.04 14.45 -16.34
N GLY A 557 -2.93 13.58 -16.76
CA GLY A 557 -2.60 12.30 -17.39
C GLY A 557 -3.21 12.15 -18.77
N PHE A 558 -2.48 11.46 -19.63
CA PHE A 558 -2.89 11.05 -20.97
C PHE A 558 -2.66 9.55 -21.12
N GLN A 559 -3.63 8.84 -21.66
CA GLN A 559 -3.57 7.40 -21.90
C GLN A 559 -3.99 7.11 -23.34
N GLN A 560 -3.18 6.34 -24.05
CA GLN A 560 -3.42 5.92 -25.41
C GLN A 560 -3.30 4.40 -25.54
N GLY A 561 -4.38 3.76 -25.96
CA GLY A 561 -4.37 2.37 -26.36
C GLY A 561 -3.93 2.20 -27.82
N PHE A 562 -3.29 1.04 -28.14
CA PHE A 562 -2.90 0.69 -29.49
C PHE A 562 -3.24 -0.78 -29.79
N PHE A 563 -3.54 -1.09 -31.05
CA PHE A 563 -3.79 -2.44 -31.59
C PHE A 563 -4.87 -3.19 -30.78
N GLN A 564 -6.07 -2.58 -30.69
CA GLN A 564 -7.18 -3.07 -29.89
C GLN A 564 -6.79 -3.22 -28.39
N GLY A 565 -5.89 -2.27 -27.89
CA GLY A 565 -5.37 -2.16 -26.55
C GLY A 565 -4.41 -3.28 -26.12
N LYS A 566 -3.83 -3.95 -27.08
CA LYS A 566 -2.71 -4.85 -26.81
C LYS A 566 -1.54 -4.10 -26.16
N TYR A 567 -1.40 -2.83 -26.46
CA TYR A 567 -0.44 -1.92 -25.84
C TYR A 567 -1.18 -0.70 -25.32
N GLU A 568 -0.74 -0.20 -24.18
CA GLU A 568 -1.25 1.00 -23.53
C GLU A 568 -0.07 1.87 -23.11
N LEU A 569 -0.03 3.10 -23.58
CA LEU A 569 0.92 4.12 -23.17
C LEU A 569 0.20 5.13 -22.28
N THR A 570 0.71 5.36 -21.09
CA THR A 570 0.23 6.38 -20.17
C THR A 570 1.35 7.38 -19.91
N ALA A 571 1.06 8.67 -19.98
CA ALA A 571 1.95 9.74 -19.53
C ALA A 571 1.22 10.59 -18.50
N THR A 572 1.84 10.84 -17.36
CA THR A 572 1.27 11.63 -16.27
C THR A 572 2.28 12.69 -15.84
N TYR A 573 1.90 13.95 -15.91
CA TYR A 573 2.59 15.05 -15.25
C TYR A 573 2.04 15.20 -13.83
N PHE A 574 2.91 15.43 -12.85
CA PHE A 574 2.55 15.69 -11.46
C PHE A 574 3.31 16.89 -10.90
N ASN A 575 2.66 17.60 -9.97
CA ASN A 575 3.25 18.71 -9.23
C ASN A 575 2.75 18.67 -7.78
N ASN A 576 3.65 18.52 -6.83
CA ASN A 576 3.40 18.44 -5.39
C ASN A 576 4.09 19.60 -4.71
N LEU A 577 3.32 20.48 -4.07
CA LEU A 577 3.82 21.53 -3.20
C LEU A 577 3.57 21.12 -1.75
N PHE A 578 4.63 20.73 -1.07
CA PHE A 578 4.63 20.42 0.36
C PHE A 578 4.82 21.70 1.16
N HIS A 579 4.10 21.84 2.25
CA HIS A 579 4.22 22.97 3.19
C HIS A 579 3.93 22.53 4.61
N ASP A 580 4.40 23.33 5.57
CA ASP A 580 4.34 23.04 6.99
C ASP A 580 5.05 21.73 7.36
N GLN A 581 6.12 21.34 6.63
CA GLN A 581 6.88 20.13 6.94
C GLN A 581 7.48 20.24 8.33
N ILE A 582 7.42 19.15 9.08
CA ILE A 582 7.96 19.08 10.44
C ILE A 582 9.41 18.65 10.38
N ASN A 583 10.29 19.49 10.93
CA ASN A 583 11.71 19.19 11.08
C ASN A 583 12.18 19.49 12.50
N TYR A 584 13.20 18.75 12.93
CA TYR A 584 13.91 19.02 14.17
C TYR A 584 14.85 20.21 13.97
N VAL A 585 14.81 21.18 14.85
CA VAL A 585 15.70 22.34 14.85
C VAL A 585 16.36 22.49 16.22
N THR A 586 17.66 22.74 16.23
CA THR A 586 18.39 23.05 17.45
C THR A 586 18.01 24.46 17.93
N VAL A 587 17.44 24.56 19.11
CA VAL A 587 17.05 25.84 19.73
C VAL A 587 18.13 26.38 20.66
N ASP A 588 18.96 25.51 21.23
CA ASP A 588 20.12 25.89 22.05
C ASP A 588 21.38 25.17 21.54
N PRO A 589 22.29 25.88 20.85
CA PRO A 589 23.51 25.30 20.31
C PRO A 589 24.56 24.93 21.39
N VAL A 590 24.39 25.36 22.64
CA VAL A 590 25.31 25.04 23.74
C VAL A 590 24.93 23.70 24.38
N THR A 591 23.67 23.47 24.59
CA THR A 591 23.15 22.24 25.21
C THR A 591 22.68 21.22 24.20
N PHE A 592 22.67 21.57 22.89
CA PHE A 592 22.15 20.79 21.78
C PHE A 592 20.66 20.40 21.94
N VAL A 593 19.93 21.17 22.75
CA VAL A 593 18.49 20.99 22.87
C VAL A 593 17.80 21.54 21.62
N GLY A 594 16.88 20.74 21.08
CA GLY A 594 16.08 21.13 19.94
C GLY A 594 14.60 20.88 20.13
N GLU A 595 13.81 21.22 19.14
CA GLU A 595 12.38 20.93 19.08
C GLU A 595 11.94 20.66 17.63
N TYR A 596 10.82 19.97 17.48
CA TYR A 596 10.18 19.79 16.18
C TYR A 596 9.31 21.00 15.85
N VAL A 597 9.45 21.57 14.66
CA VAL A 597 8.71 22.78 14.23
C VAL A 597 8.19 22.67 12.81
N ASN A 598 7.09 23.33 12.50
CA ASN A 598 6.52 23.39 11.14
C ASN A 598 7.18 24.52 10.35
N VAL A 599 8.02 24.19 9.40
CA VAL A 599 8.90 25.22 8.85
C VAL A 599 9.22 25.13 7.38
N ASN A 600 9.24 23.96 6.77
CA ASN A 600 9.75 23.83 5.42
C ASN A 600 8.64 23.81 4.37
N ARG A 601 8.97 24.46 3.24
CA ARG A 601 8.27 24.20 1.98
C ARG A 601 9.21 23.50 1.01
N ALA A 602 8.67 22.54 0.31
CA ALA A 602 9.37 21.85 -0.77
C ALA A 602 8.46 21.65 -1.96
N ILE A 603 9.05 21.62 -3.15
CA ILE A 603 8.32 21.32 -4.39
C ILE A 603 8.93 20.10 -5.06
N ALA A 604 8.06 19.23 -5.56
CA ALA A 604 8.44 18.10 -6.39
C ALA A 604 7.51 18.03 -7.61
N HIS A 605 8.08 18.03 -8.80
CA HIS A 605 7.31 17.92 -10.05
C HIS A 605 8.05 17.06 -11.06
N GLY A 606 7.29 16.46 -11.97
CA GLY A 606 7.89 15.56 -12.94
C GLY A 606 6.89 14.92 -13.86
N ALA A 607 7.36 13.90 -14.56
CA ALA A 607 6.55 13.13 -15.49
C ALA A 607 6.83 11.62 -15.33
N GLU A 608 5.79 10.84 -15.37
CA GLU A 608 5.81 9.38 -15.42
C GLU A 608 5.30 8.93 -16.79
N VAL A 609 6.03 8.05 -17.47
CA VAL A 609 5.60 7.40 -18.70
C VAL A 609 5.59 5.91 -18.47
N THR A 610 4.44 5.27 -18.65
CA THR A 610 4.26 3.83 -18.45
C THR A 610 3.79 3.19 -19.75
N LEU A 611 4.43 2.09 -20.15
CA LEU A 611 3.99 1.23 -21.23
C LEU A 611 3.57 -0.13 -20.65
N ARG A 612 2.30 -0.46 -20.81
CA ARG A 612 1.75 -1.81 -20.54
C ARG A 612 1.54 -2.54 -21.85
N ALA A 613 2.00 -3.76 -21.93
CA ALA A 613 1.88 -4.54 -23.16
C ALA A 613 1.50 -6.01 -22.88
N LYS A 614 0.48 -6.48 -23.59
CA LYS A 614 0.14 -7.89 -23.68
C LYS A 614 0.85 -8.49 -24.90
N LEU A 615 2.11 -8.90 -24.71
CA LEU A 615 2.93 -9.42 -25.80
C LEU A 615 2.35 -10.72 -26.37
N ARG A 616 1.82 -11.60 -25.49
CA ARG A 616 1.03 -12.80 -25.79
C ARG A 616 -0.07 -12.98 -24.75
N SER A 617 -0.96 -13.94 -24.91
CA SER A 617 -2.10 -14.17 -24.01
C SER A 617 -1.73 -14.31 -22.53
N ARG A 618 -0.50 -14.73 -22.22
CA ARG A 618 0.01 -14.97 -20.86
C ARG A 618 1.32 -14.26 -20.57
N LEU A 619 1.82 -13.44 -21.52
CA LEU A 619 3.07 -12.69 -21.39
C LEU A 619 2.75 -11.20 -21.33
N LEU A 620 2.93 -10.64 -20.16
CA LEU A 620 2.64 -9.24 -19.83
C LEU A 620 3.96 -8.49 -19.58
N LEU A 621 4.05 -7.29 -20.10
CA LEU A 621 5.13 -6.35 -19.84
C LEU A 621 4.56 -5.06 -19.27
N ASP A 622 5.04 -4.66 -18.12
CA ASP A 622 4.84 -3.35 -17.52
C ASP A 622 6.20 -2.67 -17.41
N THR A 623 6.37 -1.51 -18.01
CA THR A 623 7.62 -0.74 -17.91
C THR A 623 7.30 0.73 -17.75
N ALA A 624 8.07 1.42 -16.92
CA ALA A 624 7.88 2.82 -16.64
C ALA A 624 9.20 3.57 -16.54
N TYR A 625 9.13 4.84 -16.87
CA TYR A 625 10.20 5.81 -16.66
C TYR A 625 9.64 7.01 -15.91
N THR A 626 10.37 7.48 -14.90
CA THR A 626 10.02 8.65 -14.09
C THR A 626 11.13 9.68 -14.17
N TYR A 627 10.75 10.89 -14.51
CA TYR A 627 11.57 12.10 -14.34
C TYR A 627 11.04 12.89 -13.15
N LEU A 628 11.91 13.24 -12.21
CA LEU A 628 11.58 13.98 -11.00
C LEU A 628 12.54 15.16 -10.81
N SER A 629 12.01 16.35 -10.61
CA SER A 629 12.73 17.52 -10.12
C SER A 629 12.16 17.91 -8.75
N SER A 630 13.01 18.05 -7.76
CA SER A 630 12.58 18.38 -6.40
C SER A 630 13.58 19.31 -5.73
N GLN A 631 13.09 20.23 -4.90
CA GLN A 631 13.93 21.16 -4.14
C GLN A 631 13.22 21.71 -2.91
N TYR A 632 13.99 22.10 -1.91
CA TYR A 632 13.52 22.93 -0.81
C TYR A 632 13.30 24.37 -1.29
N LEU A 633 12.29 25.04 -0.75
CA LEU A 633 11.95 26.44 -1.04
C LEU A 633 12.33 27.38 0.10
N ASP A 634 12.37 26.87 1.32
CA ASP A 634 12.72 27.59 2.53
C ASP A 634 13.69 26.77 3.38
N ASN A 635 14.56 27.42 4.14
CA ASN A 635 15.37 26.79 5.19
C ASN A 635 15.03 27.39 6.56
N PRO A 636 14.41 26.61 7.45
CA PRO A 636 14.12 27.04 8.82
C PRO A 636 15.25 26.76 9.80
N ALA A 637 16.17 25.88 9.44
CA ALA A 637 17.29 25.48 10.26
C ALA A 637 18.57 26.11 9.70
N PRO A 638 18.93 27.37 10.09
CA PRO A 638 20.03 28.11 9.49
C PRO A 638 21.39 27.43 9.69
N PHE A 639 21.46 26.44 10.57
CA PHE A 639 22.66 25.64 10.80
C PHE A 639 22.74 24.35 9.99
N ASP A 640 21.67 24.02 9.25
CA ASP A 640 21.59 22.80 8.45
C ASP A 640 21.46 23.11 6.95
N PRO A 641 22.60 23.19 6.24
CA PRO A 641 22.62 23.61 4.84
C PRO A 641 21.99 22.63 3.87
N ILE A 642 21.67 21.40 4.28
CA ILE A 642 20.97 20.44 3.41
C ILE A 642 19.54 20.88 3.09
N PHE A 643 18.94 21.75 3.90
CA PHE A 643 17.62 22.32 3.69
C PHE A 643 17.63 23.68 2.99
N ASP A 644 18.78 24.20 2.54
CA ASP A 644 18.86 25.50 1.89
C ASP A 644 17.96 25.56 0.63
N PRO A 645 17.34 26.72 0.36
CA PRO A 645 16.53 26.90 -0.83
C PRO A 645 17.28 26.54 -2.10
N GLY A 646 16.66 25.69 -2.94
CA GLY A 646 17.27 25.17 -4.15
C GLY A 646 18.01 23.83 -3.97
N GLN A 647 18.29 23.39 -2.74
CA GLN A 647 18.85 22.06 -2.50
C GLN A 647 17.84 20.97 -2.85
N PRO A 648 18.28 19.87 -3.50
CA PRO A 648 17.38 18.79 -3.86
C PRO A 648 16.93 18.00 -2.62
N LEU A 649 15.74 17.42 -2.68
CA LEU A 649 15.29 16.50 -1.64
C LEU A 649 16.15 15.23 -1.65
N LEU A 650 16.60 14.79 -0.46
CA LEU A 650 17.50 13.65 -0.30
C LEU A 650 16.84 12.34 -0.75
N ARG A 651 17.63 11.43 -1.32
CA ARG A 651 17.23 10.08 -1.73
C ARG A 651 16.17 10.03 -2.84
N ARG A 652 15.96 11.14 -3.57
CA ARG A 652 15.05 11.23 -4.74
C ARG A 652 15.87 11.28 -6.02
N PRO A 653 15.92 10.18 -6.79
CA PRO A 653 16.64 10.18 -8.06
C PRO A 653 15.90 11.05 -9.08
N LYS A 654 16.66 11.84 -9.84
CA LYS A 654 16.10 12.62 -10.95
C LYS A 654 15.55 11.74 -12.07
N HIS A 655 16.12 10.55 -12.24
CA HIS A 655 15.75 9.58 -13.26
C HIS A 655 15.62 8.21 -12.63
N SER A 656 14.51 7.54 -12.85
CA SER A 656 14.31 6.14 -12.48
C SER A 656 13.48 5.42 -13.55
N ALA A 657 13.65 4.10 -13.63
CA ALA A 657 12.86 3.28 -14.52
C ALA A 657 12.62 1.91 -13.87
N THR A 658 11.46 1.34 -14.14
CA THR A 658 11.07 0.01 -13.68
C THR A 658 10.60 -0.83 -14.85
N THR A 659 10.76 -2.14 -14.75
CA THR A 659 10.17 -3.09 -15.70
C THR A 659 9.76 -4.36 -14.96
N LEU A 660 8.63 -4.92 -15.34
CA LEU A 660 8.15 -6.21 -14.85
C LEU A 660 7.62 -7.00 -16.05
N LEU A 661 8.37 -8.01 -16.48
CA LEU A 661 7.96 -8.96 -17.50
C LEU A 661 7.46 -10.21 -16.79
N SER A 662 6.18 -10.56 -16.98
CA SER A 662 5.55 -11.69 -16.31
C SER A 662 4.95 -12.66 -17.32
N TYR A 663 5.31 -13.94 -17.22
CA TYR A 663 4.61 -15.04 -17.89
C TYR A 663 3.76 -15.79 -16.87
N LEU A 664 2.45 -15.77 -17.05
CA LEU A 664 1.45 -16.33 -16.13
C LEU A 664 0.77 -17.55 -16.77
N GLY A 665 1.49 -18.66 -16.82
CA GLY A 665 1.00 -19.91 -17.36
C GLY A 665 0.21 -20.75 -16.35
N SER A 666 -0.45 -21.81 -16.80
CA SER A 666 -1.20 -22.74 -15.93
C SER A 666 -0.30 -23.78 -15.26
N ARG A 667 0.80 -24.17 -15.90
CA ARG A 667 1.74 -25.20 -15.42
C ARG A 667 3.07 -24.61 -14.94
N TRP A 668 3.41 -23.43 -15.40
CA TRP A 668 4.59 -22.69 -14.96
C TRP A 668 4.37 -21.19 -15.10
N GLY A 669 5.05 -20.43 -14.28
CA GLY A 669 5.10 -19.00 -14.34
C GLY A 669 6.52 -18.51 -14.12
N ALA A 670 6.85 -17.36 -14.68
CA ALA A 670 8.14 -16.70 -14.48
C ALA A 670 7.99 -15.19 -14.57
N ASN A 671 8.86 -14.48 -13.88
CA ASN A 671 8.96 -13.03 -14.00
C ASN A 671 10.43 -12.59 -14.06
N LEU A 672 10.63 -11.43 -14.67
CA LEU A 672 11.85 -10.65 -14.63
C LEU A 672 11.47 -9.24 -14.20
N GLY A 673 11.89 -8.87 -12.99
CA GLY A 673 11.83 -7.49 -12.47
C GLY A 673 13.13 -6.78 -12.78
N GLY A 674 13.05 -5.52 -13.22
CA GLY A 674 14.19 -4.65 -13.41
C GLY A 674 13.94 -3.28 -12.80
N SER A 675 14.94 -2.71 -12.13
CA SER A 675 14.88 -1.37 -11.56
C SER A 675 16.18 -0.65 -11.90
N PHE A 676 16.05 0.52 -12.54
CA PHE A 676 17.12 1.49 -12.73
C PHE A 676 16.85 2.68 -11.82
N VAL A 677 17.82 3.03 -11.00
CA VAL A 677 17.80 4.22 -10.14
C VAL A 677 19.01 5.07 -10.47
N GLY A 678 18.78 6.31 -10.88
CA GLY A 678 19.83 7.25 -11.21
C GLY A 678 20.64 7.71 -9.99
N ARG A 679 21.73 8.43 -10.24
CA ARG A 679 22.44 9.18 -9.21
C ARG A 679 21.47 10.05 -8.43
N ARG A 680 21.61 10.10 -7.12
CA ARG A 680 20.68 10.81 -6.23
C ARG A 680 21.43 11.49 -5.08
N PRO A 681 20.94 12.65 -4.61
CA PRO A 681 21.44 13.28 -3.41
C PRO A 681 21.16 12.41 -2.19
N ASP A 682 22.07 12.37 -1.25
CA ASP A 682 21.93 11.73 0.06
C ASP A 682 22.72 12.54 1.09
N SER A 683 22.68 12.16 2.34
CA SER A 683 23.42 12.75 3.43
C SER A 683 24.03 11.64 4.27
N ASP A 684 25.12 11.95 4.97
CA ASP A 684 25.66 11.10 6.02
C ASP A 684 24.79 11.14 7.28
N PHE A 685 25.15 10.34 8.27
CA PHE A 685 24.46 10.28 9.55
C PHE A 685 24.35 11.65 10.25
N PHE A 686 25.39 12.49 10.16
CA PHE A 686 25.41 13.79 10.82
C PHE A 686 24.67 14.90 10.06
N GLY A 687 24.30 14.70 8.79
CA GLY A 687 23.57 15.69 8.01
C GLY A 687 24.36 16.93 7.62
N PHE A 688 25.68 16.95 7.79
CA PHE A 688 26.52 18.15 7.57
C PHE A 688 26.76 18.51 6.10
N GLY A 689 26.34 17.65 5.18
CA GLY A 689 26.51 17.91 3.75
C GLY A 689 25.70 16.99 2.85
N ILE A 690 25.64 17.37 1.57
CA ILE A 690 24.98 16.57 0.55
C ILE A 690 26.00 15.69 -0.16
N ASN A 691 25.80 14.40 -0.03
CA ASN A 691 26.49 13.36 -0.78
C ASN A 691 25.69 12.99 -2.02
N HIS A 692 26.30 12.16 -2.85
CA HIS A 692 25.59 11.53 -3.94
C HIS A 692 25.81 10.02 -3.90
N ALA A 693 24.72 9.28 -3.75
CA ALA A 693 24.73 7.85 -4.00
C ALA A 693 24.74 7.60 -5.51
N ALA A 694 25.65 6.75 -5.98
CA ALA A 694 25.73 6.36 -7.38
C ALA A 694 24.45 5.70 -7.88
N GLY A 695 24.16 5.83 -9.16
CA GLY A 695 23.08 5.11 -9.79
C GLY A 695 23.37 3.61 -9.91
N TYR A 696 22.31 2.80 -9.93
CA TYR A 696 22.41 1.35 -10.06
C TYR A 696 21.32 0.76 -10.94
N VAL A 697 21.56 -0.48 -11.36
CA VAL A 697 20.54 -1.35 -11.98
C VAL A 697 20.46 -2.62 -11.15
N ARG A 698 19.25 -2.99 -10.75
CA ARG A 698 18.92 -4.25 -10.10
C ARG A 698 18.02 -5.06 -11.01
N ALA A 699 18.24 -6.37 -11.08
CA ALA A 699 17.36 -7.31 -11.75
C ALA A 699 17.04 -8.47 -10.82
N ASP A 700 15.78 -8.84 -10.74
CA ASP A 700 15.29 -9.97 -9.96
C ASP A 700 14.55 -10.93 -10.89
N VAL A 701 14.73 -12.24 -10.67
CA VAL A 701 14.11 -13.29 -11.48
C VAL A 701 13.41 -14.28 -10.56
N GLY A 702 12.14 -14.52 -10.81
CA GLY A 702 11.36 -15.49 -10.07
C GLY A 702 10.64 -16.46 -10.99
N GLY A 703 10.28 -17.63 -10.48
CA GLY A 703 9.48 -18.57 -11.25
C GLY A 703 9.07 -19.80 -10.46
N TRP A 704 8.08 -20.50 -11.01
CA TRP A 704 7.55 -21.73 -10.45
C TRP A 704 7.17 -22.71 -11.55
N TYR A 705 7.18 -24.01 -11.21
CA TYR A 705 6.76 -25.09 -12.06
C TYR A 705 5.90 -26.10 -11.28
N ALA A 706 4.65 -26.28 -11.70
CA ALA A 706 3.74 -27.27 -11.15
C ALA A 706 4.12 -28.66 -11.67
N MET A 707 4.75 -29.47 -10.83
CA MET A 707 5.12 -30.85 -11.14
C MET A 707 3.86 -31.71 -11.32
N ASN A 708 2.87 -31.47 -10.47
CA ASN A 708 1.52 -32.05 -10.56
C ASN A 708 0.51 -31.10 -9.87
N SER A 709 -0.74 -31.53 -9.65
CA SER A 709 -1.78 -30.72 -8.96
C SER A 709 -1.48 -30.39 -7.50
N HIS A 710 -0.56 -31.14 -6.88
CA HIS A 710 -0.26 -31.04 -5.45
C HIS A 710 1.12 -30.48 -5.14
N LEU A 711 2.06 -30.54 -6.08
CA LEU A 711 3.45 -30.18 -5.86
C LEU A 711 3.93 -29.16 -6.89
N THR A 712 4.46 -28.04 -6.40
CA THR A 712 5.07 -26.97 -7.19
C THR A 712 6.50 -26.72 -6.70
N ALA A 713 7.45 -26.74 -7.60
CA ALA A 713 8.80 -26.25 -7.35
C ALA A 713 8.88 -24.76 -7.71
N TYR A 714 9.66 -23.99 -6.96
CA TYR A 714 9.86 -22.56 -7.22
C TYR A 714 11.27 -22.11 -6.88
N ALA A 715 11.69 -21.02 -7.51
CA ALA A 715 12.95 -20.35 -7.22
C ALA A 715 12.84 -18.85 -7.43
N ASN A 716 13.63 -18.11 -6.69
CA ASN A 716 13.78 -16.67 -6.79
C ASN A 716 15.27 -16.31 -6.73
N VAL A 717 15.67 -15.35 -7.55
CA VAL A 717 17.03 -14.76 -7.56
C VAL A 717 16.86 -13.25 -7.47
N GLU A 718 17.27 -12.67 -6.37
CA GLU A 718 17.32 -11.22 -6.16
C GLU A 718 18.71 -10.68 -6.50
N ASN A 719 18.75 -9.46 -7.02
CA ASN A 719 19.99 -8.84 -7.50
C ASN A 719 20.81 -9.79 -8.41
N ALA A 720 20.14 -10.38 -9.40
CA ALA A 720 20.71 -11.38 -10.31
C ALA A 720 21.95 -10.88 -11.10
N LEU A 721 22.18 -9.57 -11.14
CA LEU A 721 23.36 -8.95 -11.73
C LEU A 721 24.54 -8.85 -10.76
N ASP A 722 24.37 -9.28 -9.51
CA ASP A 722 25.34 -9.17 -8.41
C ASP A 722 25.97 -7.77 -8.30
N ARG A 723 25.13 -6.74 -8.44
CA ARG A 723 25.60 -5.36 -8.30
C ARG A 723 25.85 -5.02 -6.85
N ARG A 724 27.02 -4.45 -6.57
CA ARG A 724 27.33 -3.84 -5.29
C ARG A 724 26.95 -2.38 -5.33
N TYR A 725 26.00 -1.97 -4.51
CA TYR A 725 25.48 -0.61 -4.44
C TYR A 725 24.90 -0.34 -3.06
N ASN A 726 24.68 0.94 -2.78
CA ASN A 726 24.00 1.41 -1.57
C ASN A 726 22.71 2.13 -2.01
N GLU A 727 21.59 1.80 -1.41
CA GLU A 727 20.34 2.55 -1.59
C GLU A 727 20.35 3.79 -0.69
N VAL A 728 20.93 3.67 0.49
CA VAL A 728 21.28 4.73 1.41
C VAL A 728 22.78 4.73 1.59
N VAL A 729 23.43 5.89 1.57
CA VAL A 729 24.87 6.02 1.75
C VAL A 729 25.31 5.34 3.05
N GLY A 730 26.37 4.54 3.00
CA GLY A 730 26.88 3.78 4.13
C GLY A 730 26.32 2.36 4.29
N TYR A 731 25.16 2.06 3.70
CA TYR A 731 24.43 0.82 3.90
C TYR A 731 24.45 -0.06 2.64
N PRO A 732 25.28 -1.10 2.57
CA PRO A 732 25.38 -1.94 1.38
C PRO A 732 24.13 -2.79 1.19
N ALA A 733 23.60 -2.76 -0.02
CA ALA A 733 22.48 -3.58 -0.41
C ALA A 733 22.81 -5.08 -0.42
N LEU A 734 21.78 -5.91 -0.35
CA LEU A 734 21.90 -7.37 -0.42
C LEU A 734 22.61 -7.77 -1.75
N PRO A 735 23.70 -8.55 -1.71
CA PRO A 735 24.31 -9.14 -2.91
C PRO A 735 23.36 -10.14 -3.57
N VAL A 736 23.80 -10.85 -4.61
CA VAL A 736 22.96 -11.86 -5.23
C VAL A 736 22.45 -12.85 -4.19
N ASN A 737 21.11 -12.95 -4.12
CA ASN A 737 20.42 -13.82 -3.17
C ASN A 737 19.56 -14.82 -3.94
N ILE A 738 19.80 -16.12 -3.70
CA ILE A 738 19.13 -17.22 -4.38
C ILE A 738 18.35 -18.01 -3.35
N ARG A 739 17.06 -18.20 -3.60
CA ARG A 739 16.20 -19.09 -2.82
C ARG A 739 15.50 -20.09 -3.75
N ALA A 740 15.34 -21.32 -3.29
CA ALA A 740 14.56 -22.34 -4.00
C ALA A 740 13.84 -23.25 -3.03
N GLY A 741 12.65 -23.72 -3.42
CA GLY A 741 11.83 -24.50 -2.53
C GLY A 741 10.71 -25.27 -3.21
N LEU A 742 9.90 -25.90 -2.38
CA LEU A 742 8.75 -26.69 -2.76
C LEU A 742 7.50 -26.19 -2.05
N ARG A 743 6.40 -26.21 -2.76
CA ARG A 743 5.06 -25.88 -2.26
C ARG A 743 4.13 -27.05 -2.49
N PHE A 744 3.39 -27.40 -1.46
CA PHE A 744 2.36 -28.43 -1.48
C PHE A 744 0.97 -27.82 -1.36
N ARG A 745 0.01 -28.41 -2.08
CA ARG A 745 -1.40 -28.10 -2.02
C ARG A 745 -2.19 -29.38 -1.88
N LEU A 746 -2.99 -29.51 -0.84
CA LEU A 746 -3.86 -30.65 -0.58
C LEU A 746 -5.30 -30.16 -0.42
N GLY A 747 -6.25 -30.80 -1.10
CA GLY A 747 -7.65 -30.35 -1.14
C GLY A 747 -7.85 -29.12 -2.01
N GLY A 748 -8.93 -28.37 -1.74
CA GLY A 748 -9.25 -27.15 -2.50
C GLY A 748 -9.94 -27.41 -3.85
N GLU A 749 -10.62 -28.57 -4.01
CA GLU A 749 -11.42 -28.97 -5.20
C GLU A 749 -12.90 -28.63 -5.03
#